data_6301d40c52a0173dc2bd3e8377402c0d
#
_entry.id   6301d40c52a0173dc2bd3e8377402c0d
#
_cell.length_a   1.000
_cell.length_b   1.000
_cell.length_c   1.000
_cell.angle_alpha   90.00
_cell.angle_beta   90.00
_cell.angle_gamma   90.00
#
_symmetry.space_group_name_H-M   'P 1'
#
loop_
_entity.id
_entity.type
_entity.pdbx_description
1 polymer ?
#
loop_
_entity_poly.entity_id
_entity_poly.type
_entity_poly.pdbx_seq_one_letter_code
_entity_poly.pdbx_strand_id
1 'polypeptide(L)'
;MKKILFLFLFLVSLQSMAQETFPVNGSWDKRPGLYAFTNANIVVNADQTINNGTLLVKDRVIESVGTNLVIPKGYIVIDLKGKYIYPSLVDAFTSYGVPSVSVAVNRQQQFRQVFTTTKPGAFYWNEAIRPEISVKNQFMKDVRKAEEYKKNGFGVVHAINRDGIARGTSLVATLGEENEHEVILKDQAGAQYSFNKGTSNNNYPSSLMGSIALLRQAYYDAAWYNNQKGEYNISLDHFNQTQNMPQFFEVNDALSVLRADKIGDEFGKQYIFKTDGKEYQKIDAVKATGGSFIIPMTFPRAFDVEDPADARNVSLTQLKDWEMAPGNAAALEKAGIRFAITSFGLEGSRDFWSNLRTAIERGLSEKQALKSLTTIPAEMLGVANQVGTLNAGKLANFIITSDQLFKKDNVIYENWVEGRQYVVAKMNVNDLRGTYALKVDGLGDLSLKIGGTASAYDANVERLADSTKAKANFNRNGDLMSLNFDLKKPAGVIRMSGYIASLSPLSFKGEVVQPDGSSGSWSASFKEAFKETEAKKESPAAAPANTGSVIYPFVAYGNESAPKTESVLFKNATVWTNEKEGKLNNTDVWIENGKIKAVGKNLSAANAKVIDATGKHISPGIIDEHSHIAGFGGINEGAQSVTSEVRIGDIISSEDINIYRQLAGGVTTSHILHGSANAIGGQTQIIKLRWGKTPEELKFEGADGFIKFALGENVKQSNFQIPGGNQRFPQSRMGVEQVFVDAFTRAKEYQAARSVKGNNVRRDLELDALVEIMNQKRFITCHSYVQSEINMLMHLADSMGFKINTFTHILEGYKVADGMAKRGIAASTFSDWWSYKNEVAEAIPYNGKLMHLNGVLTGFNSDDAEMARRLNQEAAKAITYGNMSEEDALKLVTLNPAKMLHIDNRVGSIKTGKDADIVLWSDNPLSIYAKAEKTFVDGIAYWDMEQDAAKQKALNAERGRIIQKMIAAKNGGTPTQRAVAPRQRLYECESLEEDQFVNANRYQ
;
A
#
# COMPACT_ATOMS: atom_id res chain seq x y z
N MET A 1 -18.40 -1.30 71.19
CA MET A 1 -18.02 0.12 71.06
C MET A 1 -16.53 0.33 70.82
N LYS A 2 -15.59 -0.24 71.57
CA LYS A 2 -14.13 -0.02 71.30
C LYS A 2 -13.64 -0.48 69.88
N LYS A 3 -14.19 -1.55 69.30
CA LYS A 3 -13.78 -1.99 67.94
C LYS A 3 -14.34 -1.10 66.81
N ILE A 4 -15.50 -0.49 67.02
CA ILE A 4 -16.08 0.45 66.05
C ILE A 4 -15.37 1.79 66.09
N LEU A 5 -14.91 2.24 67.26
CA LEU A 5 -14.13 3.45 67.41
C LEU A 5 -12.73 3.31 66.74
N PHE A 6 -12.11 2.12 66.81
CA PHE A 6 -10.85 1.84 66.15
C PHE A 6 -10.98 1.78 64.60
N LEU A 7 -12.13 1.27 64.09
CA LEU A 7 -12.41 1.24 62.65
C LEU A 7 -12.68 2.66 62.11
N PHE A 8 -13.37 3.52 62.93
CA PHE A 8 -13.60 4.91 62.54
C PHE A 8 -12.33 5.75 62.58
N LEU A 9 -11.42 5.52 63.54
CA LEU A 9 -10.11 6.16 63.59
C LEU A 9 -9.20 5.73 62.42
N PHE A 10 -9.29 4.44 61.97
CA PHE A 10 -8.58 3.95 60.84
C PHE A 10 -9.10 4.49 59.49
N LEU A 11 -10.42 4.70 59.41
CA LEU A 11 -11.06 5.32 58.23
C LEU A 11 -10.76 6.82 58.13
N VAL A 12 -10.67 7.53 59.25
CA VAL A 12 -10.28 8.94 59.29
C VAL A 12 -8.80 9.15 59.00
N SER A 13 -7.94 8.18 59.38
CA SER A 13 -6.49 8.26 59.01
C SER A 13 -6.22 7.93 57.55
N LEU A 14 -7.11 7.19 56.86
CA LEU A 14 -7.04 6.94 55.42
C LEU A 14 -7.44 8.17 54.56
N GLN A 15 -8.32 9.04 55.11
CA GLN A 15 -8.68 10.28 54.41
C GLN A 15 -7.64 11.37 54.57
N SER A 16 -6.79 11.33 55.60
CA SER A 16 -5.73 12.32 55.81
C SER A 16 -4.47 12.06 54.96
N MET A 17 -4.37 10.90 54.24
CA MET A 17 -3.25 10.62 53.32
C MET A 17 -3.50 11.05 51.86
N ALA A 18 -4.67 11.62 51.55
CA ALA A 18 -5.07 12.00 50.18
C ALA A 18 -4.97 13.50 49.88
N GLN A 19 -4.38 14.30 50.77
CA GLN A 19 -4.13 15.71 50.44
C GLN A 19 -2.68 15.92 50.06
N GLU A 20 -2.49 16.25 48.77
CA GLU A 20 -1.23 16.84 48.32
C GLU A 20 -0.97 18.13 49.11
N THR A 21 0.12 18.15 49.84
CA THR A 21 0.56 19.35 50.54
C THR A 21 1.26 20.28 49.56
N PHE A 22 0.57 21.28 49.08
CA PHE A 22 1.13 22.35 48.27
C PHE A 22 1.18 23.68 49.03
N PRO A 23 2.19 24.47 48.79
CA PRO A 23 3.42 24.16 48.07
C PRO A 23 4.40 23.39 48.98
N VAL A 24 5.17 22.45 48.36
CA VAL A 24 6.16 21.68 49.12
C VAL A 24 7.28 22.58 49.64
N ASN A 25 7.70 23.56 48.82
CA ASN A 25 8.62 24.65 49.17
C ASN A 25 8.27 25.92 48.39
N GLY A 26 8.33 27.06 49.02
CA GLY A 26 8.14 28.37 48.40
C GLY A 26 6.69 28.83 48.34
N SER A 27 6.45 30.01 47.84
CA SER A 27 5.14 30.62 47.69
C SER A 27 4.53 30.24 46.35
N TRP A 28 3.24 29.92 46.37
CA TRP A 28 2.44 29.61 45.18
C TRP A 28 2.38 30.82 44.24
N ASP A 29 2.67 30.62 42.93
CA ASP A 29 2.40 31.65 41.92
C ASP A 29 0.88 31.76 41.68
N LYS A 30 0.31 32.89 42.00
CA LYS A 30 -1.11 33.16 41.87
C LYS A 30 -1.58 33.47 40.43
N ARG A 31 -0.66 33.35 39.44
CA ARG A 31 -0.91 33.70 38.05
C ARG A 31 -0.84 32.48 37.10
N PRO A 32 -1.25 31.26 37.49
CA PRO A 32 -1.22 30.13 36.56
C PRO A 32 -2.12 30.44 35.35
N GLY A 33 -1.66 30.09 34.16
CA GLY A 33 -2.44 30.20 32.92
C GLY A 33 -2.42 31.58 32.22
N LEU A 34 -1.77 32.60 32.78
CA LEU A 34 -1.66 33.92 32.16
C LEU A 34 -0.22 34.16 31.65
N TYR A 35 0.00 34.04 30.35
CA TYR A 35 1.31 34.17 29.74
C TYR A 35 1.33 35.14 28.57
N ALA A 36 2.38 35.96 28.51
CA ALA A 36 2.67 36.84 27.38
C ALA A 36 4.05 36.51 26.78
N PHE A 37 4.07 35.98 25.60
CA PHE A 37 5.28 35.66 24.85
C PHE A 37 5.59 36.87 23.96
N THR A 38 6.67 37.56 24.23
CA THR A 38 7.03 38.80 23.55
C THR A 38 8.28 38.69 22.68
N ASN A 39 8.49 39.61 21.78
CA ASN A 39 9.64 39.67 20.87
C ASN A 39 9.86 38.40 20.08
N ALA A 40 8.75 37.74 19.62
CA ALA A 40 8.77 36.49 18.87
C ALA A 40 8.48 36.68 17.38
N ASN A 41 9.04 35.82 16.55
CA ASN A 41 8.57 35.60 15.18
C ASN A 41 7.43 34.56 15.23
N ILE A 42 6.19 35.03 15.12
CA ILE A 42 4.99 34.19 15.30
C ILE A 42 4.44 33.80 13.94
N VAL A 43 4.58 32.52 13.60
CA VAL A 43 3.97 31.92 12.42
C VAL A 43 2.55 31.49 12.78
N VAL A 44 1.60 32.38 12.50
CA VAL A 44 0.18 32.15 12.84
C VAL A 44 -0.38 30.95 12.07
N ASN A 45 -0.01 30.86 10.82
CA ASN A 45 -0.23 29.73 9.90
C ASN A 45 0.78 29.80 8.75
N ALA A 46 0.72 28.89 7.80
CA ALA A 46 1.66 28.81 6.68
C ALA A 46 1.64 30.04 5.72
N ASP A 47 0.60 30.86 5.80
CA ASP A 47 0.41 32.03 4.95
C ASP A 47 0.66 33.37 5.68
N GLN A 48 0.79 33.32 7.03
CA GLN A 48 0.89 34.55 7.85
C GLN A 48 1.94 34.41 8.95
N THR A 49 2.91 35.30 8.95
CA THR A 49 3.94 35.45 10.00
C THR A 49 3.92 36.89 10.56
N ILE A 50 4.01 37.01 11.86
CA ILE A 50 4.10 38.27 12.60
C ILE A 50 5.52 38.39 13.18
N ASN A 51 6.34 39.28 12.67
CA ASN A 51 7.69 39.52 13.19
C ASN A 51 7.65 40.41 14.41
N ASN A 52 8.49 40.11 15.40
CA ASN A 52 8.56 40.84 16.66
C ASN A 52 7.20 41.02 17.35
N GLY A 53 6.39 39.93 17.28
CA GLY A 53 5.03 39.87 17.78
C GLY A 53 4.94 39.49 19.25
N THR A 54 3.73 39.58 19.75
CA THR A 54 3.32 39.15 21.09
C THR A 54 2.16 38.14 20.96
N LEU A 55 2.24 37.03 21.68
CA LEU A 55 1.17 36.04 21.85
C LEU A 55 0.71 36.05 23.30
N LEU A 56 -0.57 36.34 23.51
CA LEU A 56 -1.20 36.30 24.85
C LEU A 56 -1.97 34.97 24.98
N VAL A 57 -1.69 34.25 26.04
CA VAL A 57 -2.37 33.00 26.42
C VAL A 57 -3.08 33.23 27.73
N LYS A 58 -4.35 32.83 27.77
CA LYS A 58 -5.18 32.82 28.97
C LYS A 58 -5.73 31.42 29.20
N ASP A 59 -5.28 30.82 30.29
CA ASP A 59 -5.62 29.43 30.62
C ASP A 59 -5.26 28.45 29.48
N ARG A 60 -6.25 27.91 28.84
CA ARG A 60 -6.08 26.90 27.74
C ARG A 60 -6.09 27.51 26.34
N VAL A 61 -6.38 28.81 26.21
CA VAL A 61 -6.66 29.42 24.89
C VAL A 61 -5.72 30.57 24.55
N ILE A 62 -5.57 30.81 23.26
CA ILE A 62 -4.92 32.02 22.74
C ILE A 62 -5.92 33.16 22.88
N GLU A 63 -5.60 34.14 23.70
CA GLU A 63 -6.43 35.33 23.89
C GLU A 63 -6.27 36.31 22.74
N SER A 64 -5.01 36.58 22.35
CA SER A 64 -4.71 37.44 21.20
C SER A 64 -3.29 37.22 20.66
N VAL A 65 -3.09 37.58 19.41
CA VAL A 65 -1.79 37.52 18.74
C VAL A 65 -1.64 38.79 17.84
N GLY A 66 -0.51 39.45 17.90
CA GLY A 66 -0.30 40.66 17.10
C GLY A 66 0.99 41.39 17.44
N THR A 67 1.20 42.54 16.80
CA THR A 67 2.26 43.50 17.15
C THR A 67 1.73 44.52 18.12
N ASN A 68 2.58 45.03 19.03
CA ASN A 68 2.26 46.15 19.94
C ASN A 68 1.02 45.90 20.83
N LEU A 69 0.76 44.62 21.19
CA LEU A 69 -0.34 44.31 22.12
C LEU A 69 -0.04 44.88 23.51
N VAL A 70 -1.06 45.44 24.14
CA VAL A 70 -0.99 45.82 25.56
C VAL A 70 -1.09 44.55 26.39
N ILE A 71 -0.07 44.30 27.21
CA ILE A 71 -0.04 43.16 28.12
C ILE A 71 -0.85 43.48 29.37
N PRO A 72 -1.95 42.76 29.67
CA PRO A 72 -2.73 43.04 30.84
C PRO A 72 -1.93 42.77 32.14
N LYS A 73 -2.28 43.48 33.20
CA LYS A 73 -1.65 43.26 34.50
C LYS A 73 -1.88 41.84 35.01
N GLY A 74 -0.83 41.22 35.48
CA GLY A 74 -0.90 39.85 36.03
C GLY A 74 -0.36 38.73 35.10
N TYR A 75 -0.04 39.09 33.85
CA TYR A 75 0.61 38.14 32.93
C TYR A 75 2.07 37.85 33.29
N ILE A 76 2.50 36.63 33.15
CA ILE A 76 3.90 36.21 33.19
C ILE A 76 4.50 36.52 31.82
N VAL A 77 5.43 37.46 31.77
CA VAL A 77 6.07 37.85 30.52
C VAL A 77 7.28 37.00 30.25
N ILE A 78 7.29 36.34 29.06
CA ILE A 78 8.40 35.53 28.58
C ILE A 78 8.97 36.22 27.32
N ASP A 79 10.15 36.80 27.43
CA ASP A 79 10.84 37.42 26.30
C ASP A 79 11.57 36.35 25.49
N LEU A 80 11.13 36.11 24.26
CA LEU A 80 11.67 35.09 23.36
C LEU A 80 12.87 35.58 22.53
N LYS A 81 13.21 36.87 22.56
CA LYS A 81 14.43 37.43 21.93
C LYS A 81 14.58 36.98 20.47
N GLY A 82 13.53 37.09 19.68
CA GLY A 82 13.54 36.78 18.26
C GLY A 82 13.37 35.29 17.90
N LYS A 83 13.14 34.41 18.87
CA LYS A 83 12.78 32.97 18.61
C LYS A 83 11.45 32.86 17.88
N TYR A 84 11.16 31.67 17.36
CA TYR A 84 9.96 31.45 16.59
C TYR A 84 8.89 30.73 17.42
N ILE A 85 7.64 31.05 17.13
CA ILE A 85 6.46 30.30 17.62
C ILE A 85 5.70 29.77 16.40
N TYR A 86 5.41 28.47 16.40
CA TYR A 86 4.58 27.77 15.40
C TYR A 86 3.39 27.10 16.07
N PRO A 87 2.26 26.85 15.38
CA PRO A 87 1.24 25.96 15.90
C PRO A 87 1.86 24.59 16.18
N SER A 88 1.46 23.93 17.27
CA SER A 88 1.82 22.52 17.47
C SER A 88 1.30 21.69 16.32
N LEU A 89 2.08 20.67 15.94
CA LEU A 89 1.76 19.78 14.81
C LEU A 89 0.59 18.86 15.17
N VAL A 90 -0.17 18.47 14.15
CA VAL A 90 -1.29 17.53 14.22
C VAL A 90 -0.90 16.25 13.48
N ASP A 91 -0.80 15.13 14.17
CA ASP A 91 -0.57 13.84 13.52
C ASP A 91 -1.90 13.25 13.05
N ALA A 92 -2.03 13.12 11.74
CA ALA A 92 -3.29 12.73 11.10
C ALA A 92 -3.62 11.23 11.21
N PHE A 93 -2.69 10.38 11.69
CA PHE A 93 -2.92 8.93 11.78
C PHE A 93 -1.99 8.29 12.82
N THR A 94 -2.55 7.84 13.94
CA THR A 94 -1.78 7.19 15.01
C THR A 94 -2.55 6.06 15.67
N SER A 95 -1.84 5.20 16.41
CA SER A 95 -2.45 4.26 17.36
C SER A 95 -2.25 4.73 18.81
N TYR A 96 -2.06 6.04 19.04
CA TYR A 96 -1.87 6.59 20.37
C TYR A 96 -3.08 6.34 21.27
N GLY A 97 -2.84 5.81 22.44
CA GLY A 97 -3.90 5.57 23.43
C GLY A 97 -4.87 4.44 23.08
N VAL A 98 -4.63 3.74 21.97
CA VAL A 98 -5.44 2.58 21.57
C VAL A 98 -4.67 1.30 21.90
N PRO A 99 -5.32 0.29 22.54
CA PRO A 99 -4.69 -0.98 22.81
C PRO A 99 -4.13 -1.61 21.53
N SER A 100 -2.92 -2.16 21.63
CA SER A 100 -2.34 -2.91 20.51
C SER A 100 -3.18 -4.15 20.22
N VAL A 101 -3.57 -4.31 18.96
CA VAL A 101 -4.26 -5.49 18.49
C VAL A 101 -3.24 -6.62 18.34
N SER A 102 -3.20 -7.54 19.30
CA SER A 102 -2.40 -8.76 19.18
C SER A 102 -3.28 -9.87 18.62
N VAL A 103 -2.96 -10.37 17.45
CA VAL A 103 -3.52 -11.64 16.97
C VAL A 103 -2.86 -12.75 17.78
N ALA A 104 -3.52 -13.21 18.83
CA ALA A 104 -3.14 -14.45 19.46
C ALA A 104 -3.38 -15.57 18.43
N VAL A 105 -2.32 -16.00 17.75
CA VAL A 105 -2.38 -17.16 16.85
C VAL A 105 -2.59 -18.41 17.73
N ASN A 106 -3.84 -18.68 18.05
CA ASN A 106 -4.19 -19.95 18.65
C ASN A 106 -4.14 -21.00 17.53
N ARG A 107 -3.03 -21.70 17.43
CA ARG A 107 -2.81 -22.74 16.41
C ARG A 107 -3.92 -23.79 16.38
N GLN A 108 -4.59 -24.04 17.48
CA GLN A 108 -5.72 -24.98 17.54
C GLN A 108 -7.03 -24.41 16.93
N GLN A 109 -7.22 -23.07 16.96
CA GLN A 109 -8.38 -22.45 16.31
C GLN A 109 -8.17 -22.24 14.79
N GLN A 110 -6.95 -22.25 14.29
CA GLN A 110 -6.65 -22.15 12.86
C GLN A 110 -7.28 -23.24 12.00
N PHE A 111 -7.63 -24.37 12.61
CA PHE A 111 -8.15 -25.55 11.90
C PHE A 111 -9.67 -25.71 11.98
N ARG A 112 -10.37 -24.83 12.67
CA ARG A 112 -11.83 -24.90 12.77
C ARG A 112 -12.47 -23.93 11.81
N GLN A 113 -13.38 -24.40 10.95
CA GLN A 113 -14.18 -23.53 10.11
C GLN A 113 -15.14 -22.68 10.96
N VAL A 114 -15.07 -21.37 10.80
CA VAL A 114 -15.92 -20.38 11.45
C VAL A 114 -16.62 -19.59 10.36
N PHE A 115 -17.86 -19.98 10.04
CA PHE A 115 -18.65 -19.32 8.99
C PHE A 115 -19.31 -18.04 9.47
N THR A 116 -19.79 -18.04 10.71
CA THR A 116 -20.48 -16.90 11.32
C THR A 116 -19.80 -16.53 12.61
N THR A 117 -20.02 -15.28 13.06
CA THR A 117 -19.48 -14.81 14.33
C THR A 117 -19.87 -15.72 15.49
N THR A 118 -18.92 -15.95 16.39
CA THR A 118 -19.16 -16.62 17.68
C THR A 118 -19.31 -15.62 18.82
N LYS A 119 -19.21 -14.32 18.53
CA LYS A 119 -19.37 -13.23 19.49
C LYS A 119 -20.81 -13.17 19.99
N PRO A 120 -21.06 -13.24 21.30
CA PRO A 120 -22.41 -13.16 21.82
C PRO A 120 -23.01 -11.75 21.62
N GLY A 121 -24.25 -11.67 21.12
CA GLY A 121 -24.97 -10.43 20.84
C GLY A 121 -25.44 -10.32 19.39
N ALA A 122 -26.20 -9.27 19.09
CA ALA A 122 -26.78 -9.03 17.78
C ALA A 122 -25.77 -8.32 16.83
N PHE A 123 -24.63 -8.93 16.60
CA PHE A 123 -23.59 -8.39 15.73
C PHE A 123 -23.72 -8.91 14.30
N TYR A 124 -22.99 -8.26 13.37
CA TYR A 124 -22.89 -8.73 12.00
C TYR A 124 -22.28 -10.14 11.95
N TRP A 125 -22.69 -10.92 10.95
CA TRP A 125 -22.29 -12.31 10.83
C TRP A 125 -20.77 -12.53 10.68
N ASN A 126 -20.07 -11.54 10.16
CA ASN A 126 -18.61 -11.57 9.96
C ASN A 126 -17.90 -10.56 10.85
N GLU A 127 -16.98 -11.04 11.68
CA GLU A 127 -16.27 -10.24 12.67
C GLU A 127 -15.28 -9.22 12.11
N ALA A 128 -14.98 -9.28 10.80
CA ALA A 128 -14.17 -8.23 10.15
C ALA A 128 -14.95 -6.94 9.93
N ILE A 129 -16.29 -6.99 9.97
CA ILE A 129 -17.19 -5.84 9.89
C ILE A 129 -17.64 -5.49 11.31
N ARG A 130 -16.97 -4.51 11.94
CA ARG A 130 -17.15 -4.13 13.33
C ARG A 130 -17.31 -2.60 13.53
N PRO A 131 -18.22 -1.96 12.80
CA PRO A 131 -18.43 -0.50 12.87
C PRO A 131 -18.89 0.00 14.23
N GLU A 132 -19.35 -0.89 15.12
CA GLU A 132 -19.72 -0.60 16.50
C GLU A 132 -18.53 -0.29 17.41
N ILE A 133 -17.31 -0.55 16.97
CA ILE A 133 -16.13 -0.23 17.77
C ILE A 133 -15.93 1.28 17.78
N SER A 134 -15.79 1.83 18.98
CA SER A 134 -15.47 3.26 19.15
C SER A 134 -14.18 3.41 19.94
N VAL A 135 -13.23 4.12 19.35
CA VAL A 135 -11.94 4.38 20.00
C VAL A 135 -12.10 5.11 21.32
N LYS A 136 -13.10 5.99 21.47
CA LYS A 136 -13.34 6.70 22.73
C LYS A 136 -13.57 5.77 23.94
N ASN A 137 -14.12 4.58 23.69
CA ASN A 137 -14.39 3.60 24.75
C ASN A 137 -13.15 2.78 25.13
N GLN A 138 -12.09 2.87 24.32
CA GLN A 138 -10.84 2.12 24.48
C GLN A 138 -9.66 3.04 24.80
N PHE A 139 -9.85 4.34 24.66
CA PHE A 139 -8.78 5.34 24.74
C PHE A 139 -8.22 5.44 26.15
N MET A 140 -6.92 5.26 26.28
CA MET A 140 -6.14 5.43 27.49
C MET A 140 -4.88 6.22 27.19
N LYS A 141 -4.65 7.30 27.90
CA LYS A 141 -3.42 8.10 27.71
C LYS A 141 -2.17 7.26 27.96
N ASP A 142 -1.19 7.41 27.11
CA ASP A 142 0.15 6.88 27.34
C ASP A 142 1.12 8.05 27.46
N VAL A 143 1.49 8.36 28.71
CA VAL A 143 2.34 9.52 29.02
C VAL A 143 3.70 9.43 28.30
N ARG A 144 4.30 8.22 28.23
CA ARG A 144 5.61 8.04 27.58
C ARG A 144 5.53 8.28 26.07
N LYS A 145 4.52 7.72 25.42
CA LYS A 145 4.29 7.98 24.00
C LYS A 145 3.93 9.44 23.74
N ALA A 146 3.13 10.06 24.61
CA ALA A 146 2.82 11.50 24.49
C ALA A 146 4.09 12.35 24.55
N GLU A 147 5.05 12.03 25.43
CA GLU A 147 6.34 12.73 25.48
C GLU A 147 7.13 12.57 24.16
N GLU A 148 7.13 11.39 23.55
CA GLU A 148 7.79 11.16 22.27
C GLU A 148 7.18 12.02 21.15
N TYR A 149 5.85 12.09 21.07
CA TYR A 149 5.16 12.97 20.12
C TYR A 149 5.44 14.44 20.40
N LYS A 150 5.35 14.87 21.67
CA LYS A 150 5.61 16.26 22.07
C LYS A 150 7.03 16.71 21.75
N LYS A 151 8.04 15.82 21.88
CA LYS A 151 9.44 16.10 21.49
C LYS A 151 9.60 16.40 20.01
N ASN A 152 8.74 15.83 19.16
CA ASN A 152 8.69 16.12 17.72
C ASN A 152 7.80 17.31 17.36
N GLY A 153 7.22 17.99 18.34
CA GLY A 153 6.37 19.17 18.13
C GLY A 153 4.89 18.86 17.93
N PHE A 154 4.45 17.60 18.01
CA PHE A 154 3.04 17.27 17.94
C PHE A 154 2.34 17.66 19.24
N GLY A 155 1.17 18.27 19.12
CA GLY A 155 0.28 18.63 20.24
C GLY A 155 -1.08 17.95 20.15
N VAL A 156 -1.41 17.39 18.97
CA VAL A 156 -2.69 16.76 18.67
C VAL A 156 -2.45 15.49 17.85
N VAL A 157 -3.25 14.48 18.12
CA VAL A 157 -3.18 13.18 17.43
C VAL A 157 -4.57 12.69 17.02
N HIS A 158 -4.62 12.01 15.88
CA HIS A 158 -5.78 11.24 15.45
C HIS A 158 -5.56 9.78 15.84
N ALA A 159 -6.33 9.28 16.79
CA ALA A 159 -6.22 7.94 17.36
C ALA A 159 -7.20 6.98 16.66
N ILE A 160 -6.67 5.85 16.16
CA ILE A 160 -7.37 4.92 15.30
C ILE A 160 -7.19 3.48 15.78
N ASN A 161 -8.30 2.73 15.83
CA ASN A 161 -8.24 1.27 15.91
C ASN A 161 -8.05 0.69 14.51
N ARG A 162 -7.02 -0.16 14.32
CA ARG A 162 -6.67 -0.73 13.00
C ARG A 162 -7.16 -2.15 12.78
N ASP A 163 -8.15 -2.61 13.54
CA ASP A 163 -8.62 -3.98 13.52
C ASP A 163 -9.91 -4.16 12.69
N GLY A 164 -9.82 -4.92 11.61
CA GLY A 164 -10.96 -5.24 10.75
C GLY A 164 -11.03 -4.48 9.44
N ILE A 165 -12.05 -4.80 8.64
CA ILE A 165 -12.35 -4.16 7.34
C ILE A 165 -13.14 -2.87 7.56
N ALA A 166 -14.26 -2.94 8.30
CA ALA A 166 -14.93 -1.76 8.83
C ALA A 166 -14.62 -1.69 10.33
N ARG A 167 -13.86 -0.67 10.76
CA ARG A 167 -13.14 -0.64 12.04
C ARG A 167 -13.81 0.22 13.11
N GLY A 168 -14.95 0.81 12.78
CA GLY A 168 -15.66 1.75 13.65
C GLY A 168 -15.13 3.17 13.60
N THR A 169 -15.24 3.91 14.70
CA THR A 169 -14.94 5.34 14.76
C THR A 169 -13.63 5.64 15.46
N SER A 170 -12.90 6.62 14.92
CA SER A 170 -11.68 7.19 15.50
C SER A 170 -11.98 8.41 16.36
N LEU A 171 -10.97 8.92 17.09
CA LEU A 171 -11.06 10.15 17.86
C LEU A 171 -9.86 11.08 17.61
N VAL A 172 -10.03 12.36 17.95
CA VAL A 172 -8.93 13.33 17.99
C VAL A 172 -8.73 13.77 19.45
N ALA A 173 -7.47 13.72 19.88
CA ALA A 173 -7.10 14.15 21.23
C ALA A 173 -5.87 15.06 21.22
N THR A 174 -5.77 15.93 22.22
CA THR A 174 -4.51 16.61 22.53
C THR A 174 -3.58 15.66 23.30
N LEU A 175 -2.30 16.00 23.32
CA LEU A 175 -1.29 15.31 24.12
C LEU A 175 -1.13 15.92 25.53
N GLY A 176 -2.21 16.53 26.06
CA GLY A 176 -2.28 17.09 27.39
C GLY A 176 -2.18 16.05 28.51
N GLU A 177 -1.97 16.52 29.72
CA GLU A 177 -1.88 15.66 30.93
C GLU A 177 -3.19 15.55 31.71
N GLU A 178 -4.21 16.30 31.31
CA GLU A 178 -5.54 16.26 31.85
C GLU A 178 -6.15 14.85 31.74
N ASN A 179 -7.28 14.62 32.35
CA ASN A 179 -8.00 13.34 32.27
C ASN A 179 -8.43 13.04 30.82
N GLU A 180 -8.66 11.77 30.50
CA GLU A 180 -9.01 11.31 29.15
C GLU A 180 -10.17 12.10 28.52
N HIS A 181 -11.21 12.39 29.29
CA HIS A 181 -12.41 13.11 28.82
C HIS A 181 -12.14 14.61 28.54
N GLU A 182 -11.05 15.18 29.07
CA GLU A 182 -10.68 16.58 28.88
C GLU A 182 -9.77 16.79 27.69
N VAL A 183 -8.94 15.79 27.34
CA VAL A 183 -8.02 15.84 26.21
C VAL A 183 -8.65 15.44 24.87
N ILE A 184 -9.85 14.84 24.89
CA ILE A 184 -10.57 14.48 23.66
C ILE A 184 -11.19 15.73 23.04
N LEU A 185 -10.70 16.11 21.86
CA LEU A 185 -11.26 17.23 21.07
C LEU A 185 -12.48 16.83 20.26
N LYS A 186 -12.49 15.60 19.77
CA LYS A 186 -13.59 15.05 18.98
C LYS A 186 -13.63 13.54 19.15
N ASP A 187 -14.73 13.05 19.69
CA ASP A 187 -14.90 11.66 20.10
C ASP A 187 -15.31 10.72 18.94
N GLN A 188 -15.77 11.27 17.83
CA GLN A 188 -16.11 10.58 16.60
C GLN A 188 -15.56 11.40 15.42
N ALA A 189 -14.28 11.20 15.09
CA ALA A 189 -13.61 11.97 14.05
C ALA A 189 -13.92 11.46 12.64
N GLY A 190 -14.19 10.16 12.50
CA GLY A 190 -14.56 9.54 11.23
C GLY A 190 -14.63 8.03 11.31
N ALA A 191 -15.25 7.42 10.29
CA ALA A 191 -15.29 5.98 10.10
C ALA A 191 -14.01 5.47 9.47
N GLN A 192 -13.55 4.30 9.90
CA GLN A 192 -12.26 3.73 9.49
C GLN A 192 -12.44 2.42 8.73
N TYR A 193 -11.74 2.27 7.61
CA TYR A 193 -11.80 1.11 6.74
C TYR A 193 -10.42 0.62 6.32
N SER A 194 -10.35 -0.64 5.91
CA SER A 194 -9.21 -1.25 5.20
C SER A 194 -9.65 -2.51 4.47
N PHE A 195 -8.73 -3.14 3.73
CA PHE A 195 -8.95 -4.47 3.19
C PHE A 195 -8.46 -5.60 4.12
N ASN A 196 -7.93 -5.28 5.29
CA ASN A 196 -7.42 -6.25 6.24
C ASN A 196 -8.52 -6.71 7.21
N LYS A 197 -8.76 -8.03 7.28
CA LYS A 197 -9.78 -8.59 8.18
C LYS A 197 -9.42 -8.51 9.68
N GLY A 198 -8.18 -8.16 10.01
CA GLY A 198 -7.71 -8.00 11.39
C GLY A 198 -7.75 -9.31 12.18
N THR A 199 -8.28 -9.22 13.40
CA THR A 199 -8.40 -10.35 14.34
C THR A 199 -9.63 -11.23 14.13
N SER A 200 -10.40 -11.02 13.06
CA SER A 200 -11.57 -11.84 12.76
C SER A 200 -11.23 -13.32 12.71
N ASN A 201 -11.97 -14.13 13.44
CA ASN A 201 -11.84 -15.60 13.45
C ASN A 201 -12.54 -16.26 12.26
N ASN A 202 -13.34 -15.54 11.50
CA ASN A 202 -14.02 -16.08 10.33
C ASN A 202 -13.00 -16.52 9.27
N ASN A 203 -13.24 -17.65 8.62
CA ASN A 203 -12.41 -18.09 7.50
C ASN A 203 -12.53 -17.11 6.32
N TYR A 204 -13.76 -16.68 6.01
CA TYR A 204 -14.04 -15.65 5.01
C TYR A 204 -13.88 -14.23 5.62
N PRO A 205 -13.25 -13.28 4.90
CA PRO A 205 -12.51 -13.46 3.66
C PRO A 205 -11.11 -14.07 3.89
N SER A 206 -10.60 -14.78 2.89
CA SER A 206 -9.20 -15.24 2.85
C SER A 206 -8.35 -14.51 1.83
N SER A 207 -8.98 -13.68 0.99
CA SER A 207 -8.34 -12.94 -0.11
C SER A 207 -8.72 -11.47 -0.16
N LEU A 208 -7.99 -10.69 -0.96
CA LEU A 208 -8.32 -9.28 -1.22
C LEU A 208 -9.70 -9.14 -1.90
N MET A 209 -9.99 -10.00 -2.89
CA MET A 209 -11.30 -9.94 -3.56
C MET A 209 -12.45 -10.30 -2.63
N GLY A 210 -12.25 -11.24 -1.69
CA GLY A 210 -13.20 -11.54 -0.62
C GLY A 210 -13.40 -10.36 0.33
N SER A 211 -12.31 -9.66 0.71
CA SER A 211 -12.41 -8.46 1.55
C SER A 211 -13.21 -7.35 0.86
N ILE A 212 -13.00 -7.14 -0.44
CA ILE A 212 -13.75 -6.18 -1.25
C ILE A 212 -15.22 -6.59 -1.35
N ALA A 213 -15.51 -7.87 -1.62
CA ALA A 213 -16.86 -8.39 -1.73
C ALA A 213 -17.62 -8.29 -0.39
N LEU A 214 -16.96 -8.61 0.73
CA LEU A 214 -17.54 -8.48 2.07
C LEU A 214 -17.90 -7.04 2.41
N LEU A 215 -17.01 -6.09 2.11
CA LEU A 215 -17.29 -4.66 2.33
C LEU A 215 -18.47 -4.19 1.47
N ARG A 216 -18.50 -4.62 0.20
CA ARG A 216 -19.61 -4.31 -0.73
C ARG A 216 -20.94 -4.90 -0.22
N GLN A 217 -20.93 -6.14 0.26
CA GLN A 217 -22.10 -6.77 0.88
C GLN A 217 -22.56 -6.02 2.12
N ALA A 218 -21.63 -5.58 2.98
CA ALA A 218 -21.94 -4.81 4.19
C ALA A 218 -22.64 -3.48 3.87
N TYR A 219 -22.26 -2.79 2.79
CA TYR A 219 -22.97 -1.59 2.33
C TYR A 219 -24.42 -1.90 1.88
N TYR A 220 -24.62 -2.99 1.15
CA TYR A 220 -25.99 -3.41 0.75
C TYR A 220 -26.82 -3.83 1.94
N ASP A 221 -26.22 -4.56 2.88
CA ASP A 221 -26.87 -5.00 4.10
C ASP A 221 -27.28 -3.81 4.99
N ALA A 222 -26.40 -2.82 5.12
CA ALA A 222 -26.68 -1.60 5.87
C ALA A 222 -27.80 -0.78 5.22
N ALA A 223 -27.83 -0.67 3.88
CA ALA A 223 -28.92 -0.01 3.16
C ALA A 223 -30.25 -0.74 3.33
N TRP A 224 -30.24 -2.08 3.24
CA TRP A 224 -31.41 -2.90 3.49
C TRP A 224 -31.93 -2.75 4.92
N TYR A 225 -31.03 -2.77 5.91
CA TYR A 225 -31.34 -2.68 7.35
C TYR A 225 -32.10 -1.39 7.71
N ASN A 226 -31.83 -0.27 7.06
CA ASN A 226 -32.56 0.97 7.26
C ASN A 226 -34.05 0.88 6.91
N ASN A 227 -34.42 -0.05 6.04
CA ASN A 227 -35.77 -0.17 5.49
C ASN A 227 -36.58 -1.34 6.10
N GLN A 228 -35.99 -2.09 7.04
CA GLN A 228 -36.68 -3.21 7.68
C GLN A 228 -36.87 -2.96 9.19
N LYS A 229 -37.83 -3.68 9.82
CA LYS A 229 -38.18 -3.53 11.25
C LYS A 229 -38.16 -4.86 12.01
N GLY A 230 -37.80 -5.95 11.37
CA GLY A 230 -37.91 -7.30 11.94
C GLY A 230 -36.66 -7.84 12.62
N GLU A 231 -35.50 -7.20 12.35
CA GLU A 231 -34.20 -7.64 12.87
C GLU A 231 -33.47 -6.47 13.53
N TYR A 232 -32.79 -6.71 14.61
CA TYR A 232 -31.88 -5.77 15.26
C TYR A 232 -30.45 -6.24 15.09
N ASN A 233 -29.58 -5.36 14.57
CA ASN A 233 -28.18 -5.64 14.32
C ASN A 233 -27.33 -4.44 14.72
N ILE A 234 -26.55 -4.60 15.79
CA ILE A 234 -25.70 -3.54 16.37
C ILE A 234 -24.71 -3.01 15.34
N SER A 235 -24.06 -3.90 14.60
CA SER A 235 -23.05 -3.50 13.63
C SER A 235 -23.66 -2.71 12.47
N LEU A 236 -24.77 -3.16 11.90
CA LEU A 236 -25.43 -2.46 10.78
C LEU A 236 -26.01 -1.11 11.22
N ASP A 237 -26.52 -1.02 12.45
CA ASP A 237 -26.98 0.25 13.03
C ASP A 237 -25.84 1.27 13.11
N HIS A 238 -24.68 0.88 13.69
CA HIS A 238 -23.51 1.74 13.76
C HIS A 238 -22.91 2.03 12.39
N PHE A 239 -22.92 1.07 11.46
CA PHE A 239 -22.47 1.28 10.09
C PHE A 239 -23.26 2.42 9.44
N ASN A 240 -24.59 2.42 9.57
CA ASN A 240 -25.46 3.47 9.04
C ASN A 240 -25.24 4.83 9.72
N GLN A 241 -25.06 4.86 11.04
CA GLN A 241 -24.82 6.10 11.81
C GLN A 241 -23.52 6.80 11.37
N THR A 242 -22.52 6.03 10.92
CA THR A 242 -21.21 6.57 10.56
C THR A 242 -21.08 7.00 9.09
N GLN A 243 -22.11 6.75 8.26
CA GLN A 243 -22.03 6.97 6.80
C GLN A 243 -21.86 8.44 6.39
N ASN A 244 -22.23 9.38 7.25
CA ASN A 244 -22.13 10.82 6.98
C ASN A 244 -20.91 11.48 7.64
N MET A 245 -20.08 10.68 8.31
CA MET A 245 -18.79 11.15 8.87
C MET A 245 -17.71 11.17 7.80
N PRO A 246 -16.58 11.83 8.02
CA PRO A 246 -15.38 11.61 7.19
C PRO A 246 -15.05 10.13 7.14
N GLN A 247 -14.78 9.62 5.93
CA GLN A 247 -14.52 8.20 5.67
C GLN A 247 -13.02 8.02 5.40
N PHE A 248 -12.31 7.31 6.27
CA PHE A 248 -10.88 7.05 6.13
C PHE A 248 -10.64 5.62 5.65
N PHE A 249 -9.81 5.46 4.65
CA PHE A 249 -9.44 4.15 4.13
C PHE A 249 -7.92 3.94 4.17
N GLU A 250 -7.47 2.96 4.95
CA GLU A 250 -6.05 2.57 5.00
C GLU A 250 -5.72 1.58 3.88
N VAL A 251 -4.79 1.95 3.02
CA VAL A 251 -4.26 1.16 1.90
C VAL A 251 -2.74 1.30 1.83
N ASN A 252 -2.07 0.35 1.16
CA ASN A 252 -0.60 0.28 1.17
C ASN A 252 0.05 0.62 -0.18
N ASP A 253 -0.74 0.78 -1.26
CA ASP A 253 -0.22 1.03 -2.61
C ASP A 253 -1.21 1.84 -3.45
N ALA A 254 -0.73 2.43 -4.55
CA ALA A 254 -1.55 3.25 -5.44
C ALA A 254 -2.68 2.46 -6.13
N LEU A 255 -2.48 1.18 -6.46
CA LEU A 255 -3.56 0.35 -7.04
C LEU A 255 -4.66 0.08 -6.03
N SER A 256 -4.31 -0.09 -4.75
CA SER A 256 -5.28 -0.26 -3.67
C SER A 256 -6.05 1.03 -3.37
N VAL A 257 -5.46 2.21 -3.62
CA VAL A 257 -6.21 3.48 -3.64
C VAL A 257 -7.32 3.41 -4.68
N LEU A 258 -7.00 3.01 -5.93
CA LEU A 258 -8.00 2.92 -7.01
C LEU A 258 -9.09 1.89 -6.72
N ARG A 259 -8.75 0.76 -6.06
CA ARG A 259 -9.72 -0.25 -5.63
C ARG A 259 -10.69 0.27 -4.57
N ALA A 260 -10.16 0.99 -3.57
CA ALA A 260 -10.97 1.58 -2.52
C ALA A 260 -11.85 2.72 -3.07
N ASP A 261 -11.31 3.57 -3.92
CA ASP A 261 -12.05 4.63 -4.61
C ASP A 261 -13.25 4.09 -5.39
N LYS A 262 -13.03 3.02 -6.16
CA LYS A 262 -14.09 2.35 -6.91
C LYS A 262 -15.25 1.88 -6.01
N ILE A 263 -14.95 1.37 -4.79
CA ILE A 263 -16.00 1.04 -3.82
C ILE A 263 -16.69 2.32 -3.34
N GLY A 264 -15.93 3.38 -3.08
CA GLY A 264 -16.47 4.68 -2.72
C GLY A 264 -17.47 5.18 -3.77
N ASP A 265 -17.11 5.13 -5.05
CA ASP A 265 -17.94 5.52 -6.17
C ASP A 265 -19.24 4.69 -6.25
N GLU A 266 -19.15 3.35 -6.06
CA GLU A 266 -20.30 2.45 -6.06
C GLU A 266 -21.37 2.86 -5.00
N PHE A 267 -20.94 3.44 -3.87
CA PHE A 267 -21.81 3.80 -2.75
C PHE A 267 -21.87 5.31 -2.44
N GLY A 268 -21.34 6.14 -3.33
CA GLY A 268 -21.34 7.60 -3.18
C GLY A 268 -20.54 8.09 -1.98
N LYS A 269 -19.39 7.48 -1.70
CA LYS A 269 -18.48 7.82 -0.60
C LYS A 269 -17.16 8.33 -1.11
N GLN A 270 -16.73 9.49 -0.61
CA GLN A 270 -15.38 10.00 -0.85
C GLN A 270 -14.48 9.64 0.31
N TYR A 271 -13.44 8.85 0.04
CA TYR A 271 -12.48 8.45 1.07
C TYR A 271 -11.34 9.45 1.23
N ILE A 272 -10.84 9.53 2.47
CA ILE A 272 -9.52 10.07 2.82
C ILE A 272 -8.59 8.85 2.92
N PHE A 273 -7.60 8.77 2.04
CA PHE A 273 -6.74 7.60 1.94
C PHE A 273 -5.49 7.75 2.83
N LYS A 274 -5.27 6.81 3.74
CA LYS A 274 -3.96 6.65 4.38
C LYS A 274 -3.16 5.63 3.59
N THR A 275 -2.00 6.03 3.13
CA THR A 275 -1.16 5.26 2.19
C THR A 275 0.24 5.01 2.77
N ASP A 276 1.11 4.38 1.99
CA ASP A 276 2.52 4.16 2.33
C ASP A 276 3.49 5.12 1.60
N GLY A 277 2.96 6.15 0.91
CA GLY A 277 3.78 7.20 0.29
C GLY A 277 4.32 6.87 -1.10
N LYS A 278 3.55 6.14 -1.93
CA LYS A 278 3.93 5.74 -3.29
C LYS A 278 3.03 6.31 -4.39
N GLU A 279 2.29 7.36 -4.11
CA GLU A 279 1.35 7.99 -5.05
C GLU A 279 2.04 8.50 -6.32
N TYR A 280 3.31 8.93 -6.21
CA TYR A 280 4.13 9.40 -7.33
C TYR A 280 4.23 8.39 -8.48
N GLN A 281 4.06 7.10 -8.19
CA GLN A 281 4.12 6.04 -9.21
C GLN A 281 2.96 6.09 -10.20
N LYS A 282 1.79 6.64 -9.79
CA LYS A 282 0.56 6.74 -10.60
C LYS A 282 -0.19 8.06 -10.32
N ILE A 283 0.56 9.16 -10.30
CA ILE A 283 0.05 10.46 -9.80
C ILE A 283 -1.26 10.91 -10.50
N ASP A 284 -1.38 10.70 -11.81
CA ASP A 284 -2.58 11.12 -12.56
C ASP A 284 -3.80 10.27 -12.18
N ALA A 285 -3.64 8.95 -12.04
CA ALA A 285 -4.72 8.06 -11.62
C ALA A 285 -5.15 8.33 -10.18
N VAL A 286 -4.17 8.58 -9.29
CA VAL A 286 -4.42 8.97 -7.90
C VAL A 286 -5.15 10.31 -7.82
N LYS A 287 -4.76 11.30 -8.63
CA LYS A 287 -5.45 12.58 -8.71
C LYS A 287 -6.90 12.44 -9.18
N ALA A 288 -7.15 11.53 -10.13
CA ALA A 288 -8.48 11.30 -10.68
C ALA A 288 -9.51 10.82 -9.64
N THR A 289 -9.06 10.20 -8.53
CA THR A 289 -9.95 9.79 -7.42
C THR A 289 -10.59 10.98 -6.68
N GLY A 290 -10.04 12.20 -6.82
CA GLY A 290 -10.52 13.37 -6.06
C GLY A 290 -10.28 13.27 -4.54
N GLY A 291 -9.66 12.21 -4.06
CA GLY A 291 -9.41 11.94 -2.65
C GLY A 291 -8.40 12.87 -2.00
N SER A 292 -8.45 12.94 -0.67
CA SER A 292 -7.38 13.52 0.15
C SER A 292 -6.52 12.41 0.74
N PHE A 293 -5.25 12.73 1.03
CA PHE A 293 -4.27 11.71 1.44
C PHE A 293 -3.66 11.99 2.81
N ILE A 294 -3.29 10.91 3.51
CA ILE A 294 -2.45 10.95 4.70
C ILE A 294 -1.21 10.11 4.37
N ILE A 295 -0.06 10.78 4.26
CA ILE A 295 1.19 10.14 3.81
C ILE A 295 2.20 10.05 4.96
N PRO A 296 2.87 8.90 5.14
CA PRO A 296 3.94 8.78 6.11
C PRO A 296 5.24 9.40 5.59
N MET A 297 6.11 9.77 6.52
CA MET A 297 7.49 10.18 6.21
C MET A 297 8.46 9.01 6.33
N THR A 298 8.05 7.83 5.90
CA THR A 298 8.88 6.62 5.83
C THR A 298 9.47 6.47 4.43
N PHE A 299 10.78 6.23 4.35
CA PHE A 299 11.46 6.02 3.06
C PHE A 299 12.20 4.70 3.05
N PRO A 300 12.27 4.02 1.88
CA PRO A 300 13.03 2.78 1.75
C PRO A 300 14.51 3.00 2.12
N ARG A 301 15.10 2.02 2.80
CA ARG A 301 16.56 2.01 3.06
C ARG A 301 17.30 1.55 1.81
N ALA A 302 18.53 2.04 1.63
CA ALA A 302 19.41 1.55 0.58
C ALA A 302 19.68 0.05 0.76
N PHE A 303 19.74 -0.67 -0.34
CA PHE A 303 20.19 -2.07 -0.32
C PHE A 303 21.72 -2.16 -0.33
N ASP A 304 22.26 -3.18 0.31
CA ASP A 304 23.65 -3.57 0.12
C ASP A 304 23.79 -4.27 -1.24
N VAL A 305 24.35 -3.56 -2.18
CA VAL A 305 24.43 -3.99 -3.60
C VAL A 305 25.88 -3.95 -4.12
N GLU A 306 26.86 -4.00 -3.23
CA GLU A 306 28.28 -4.07 -3.61
C GLU A 306 28.62 -5.39 -4.31
N ASP A 307 28.03 -6.50 -3.83
CA ASP A 307 28.13 -7.79 -4.51
C ASP A 307 27.19 -7.80 -5.72
N PRO A 308 27.70 -8.04 -6.96
CA PRO A 308 26.86 -8.15 -8.14
C PRO A 308 25.78 -9.24 -8.07
N ALA A 309 26.01 -10.33 -7.31
CA ALA A 309 25.00 -11.37 -7.10
C ALA A 309 23.86 -10.86 -6.23
N ASP A 310 24.15 -10.14 -5.16
CA ASP A 310 23.13 -9.51 -4.32
C ASP A 310 22.36 -8.42 -5.08
N ALA A 311 23.07 -7.63 -5.90
CA ALA A 311 22.44 -6.61 -6.72
C ALA A 311 21.40 -7.17 -7.70
N ARG A 312 21.54 -8.42 -8.18
CA ARG A 312 20.52 -9.09 -9.03
C ARG A 312 19.21 -9.34 -8.31
N ASN A 313 19.26 -9.51 -6.99
CA ASN A 313 18.09 -9.79 -6.17
C ASN A 313 17.24 -8.53 -5.89
N VAL A 314 17.72 -7.33 -6.25
CA VAL A 314 16.98 -6.09 -6.10
C VAL A 314 16.32 -5.72 -7.42
N SER A 315 14.98 -5.62 -7.44
CA SER A 315 14.25 -5.24 -8.65
C SER A 315 14.49 -3.77 -9.04
N LEU A 316 14.22 -3.41 -10.31
CA LEU A 316 14.25 -2.01 -10.72
C LEU A 316 13.26 -1.16 -9.92
N THR A 317 12.09 -1.69 -9.63
CA THR A 317 11.07 -1.03 -8.80
C THR A 317 11.64 -0.64 -7.43
N GLN A 318 12.29 -1.58 -6.74
CA GLN A 318 12.90 -1.33 -5.44
C GLN A 318 14.03 -0.29 -5.51
N LEU A 319 14.87 -0.36 -6.55
CA LEU A 319 15.94 0.61 -6.78
C LEU A 319 15.37 2.02 -6.99
N LYS A 320 14.38 2.15 -7.87
CA LYS A 320 13.73 3.43 -8.16
C LYS A 320 12.93 3.96 -6.97
N ASP A 321 12.26 3.08 -6.23
CA ASP A 321 11.50 3.45 -5.05
C ASP A 321 12.40 4.10 -3.99
N TRP A 322 13.57 3.50 -3.71
CA TRP A 322 14.56 4.12 -2.83
C TRP A 322 14.98 5.54 -3.27
N GLU A 323 15.18 5.73 -4.56
CA GLU A 323 15.60 7.04 -5.07
C GLU A 323 14.49 8.06 -5.09
N MET A 324 13.26 7.65 -5.40
CA MET A 324 12.16 8.54 -5.78
C MET A 324 11.13 8.77 -4.65
N ALA A 325 10.96 7.82 -3.72
CA ALA A 325 9.97 7.93 -2.65
C ALA A 325 10.10 9.22 -1.82
N PRO A 326 11.30 9.75 -1.52
CA PRO A 326 11.40 11.04 -0.82
C PRO A 326 10.79 12.22 -1.58
N GLY A 327 10.59 12.11 -2.89
CA GLY A 327 9.93 13.11 -3.73
C GLY A 327 8.40 13.01 -3.79
N ASN A 328 7.79 12.03 -3.12
CA ASN A 328 6.35 11.78 -3.19
C ASN A 328 5.51 13.00 -2.76
N ALA A 329 5.84 13.60 -1.63
CA ALA A 329 5.11 14.78 -1.13
C ALA A 329 5.18 15.96 -2.11
N ALA A 330 6.34 16.18 -2.75
CA ALA A 330 6.51 17.19 -3.79
C ALA A 330 5.69 16.89 -5.05
N ALA A 331 5.57 15.60 -5.42
CA ALA A 331 4.74 15.18 -6.54
C ALA A 331 3.25 15.44 -6.27
N LEU A 332 2.77 15.16 -5.06
CA LEU A 332 1.40 15.46 -4.63
C LEU A 332 1.13 16.97 -4.62
N GLU A 333 2.05 17.77 -4.08
CA GLU A 333 1.94 19.24 -4.10
C GLU A 333 1.86 19.77 -5.53
N LYS A 334 2.76 19.32 -6.41
CA LYS A 334 2.79 19.72 -7.83
C LYS A 334 1.50 19.33 -8.57
N ALA A 335 0.92 18.18 -8.23
CA ALA A 335 -0.34 17.73 -8.80
C ALA A 335 -1.56 18.46 -8.25
N GLY A 336 -1.40 19.25 -7.16
CA GLY A 336 -2.50 19.93 -6.47
C GLY A 336 -3.37 18.98 -5.65
N ILE A 337 -2.83 17.83 -5.24
CA ILE A 337 -3.52 16.84 -4.40
C ILE A 337 -3.39 17.27 -2.94
N ARG A 338 -4.51 17.26 -2.21
CA ARG A 338 -4.55 17.64 -0.79
C ARG A 338 -4.05 16.49 0.07
N PHE A 339 -3.05 16.75 0.94
CA PHE A 339 -2.52 15.73 1.83
C PHE A 339 -2.10 16.25 3.20
N ALA A 340 -2.22 15.41 4.21
CA ALA A 340 -1.63 15.56 5.54
C ALA A 340 -0.44 14.61 5.70
N ILE A 341 0.45 14.95 6.63
CA ILE A 341 1.63 14.13 6.96
C ILE A 341 1.40 13.45 8.31
N THR A 342 1.86 12.19 8.42
CA THR A 342 1.86 11.43 9.67
C THR A 342 3.25 10.92 10.02
N SER A 343 3.53 10.79 11.31
CA SER A 343 4.74 10.11 11.82
C SER A 343 4.60 8.59 11.89
N PHE A 344 3.42 8.07 11.54
CA PHE A 344 3.14 6.63 11.61
C PHE A 344 4.08 5.80 10.74
N GLY A 345 4.57 4.67 11.27
CA GLY A 345 5.48 3.76 10.58
C GLY A 345 6.97 4.09 10.72
N LEU A 346 7.34 5.17 11.41
CA LEU A 346 8.75 5.46 11.71
C LEU A 346 9.25 4.59 12.87
N GLU A 347 10.47 4.05 12.72
CA GLU A 347 11.11 3.23 13.77
C GLU A 347 11.57 4.05 14.97
N GLY A 348 11.73 5.36 14.79
CA GLY A 348 12.17 6.26 15.85
C GLY A 348 11.77 7.72 15.64
N SER A 349 11.55 8.42 16.73
CA SER A 349 11.12 9.84 16.70
C SER A 349 12.13 10.76 16.01
N ARG A 350 13.40 10.40 15.96
CA ARG A 350 14.47 11.21 15.34
C ARG A 350 14.37 11.25 13.82
N ASP A 351 13.83 10.22 13.22
CA ASP A 351 13.79 10.07 11.75
C ASP A 351 12.75 10.99 11.12
N PHE A 352 11.73 11.42 11.88
CA PHE A 352 10.67 12.29 11.36
C PHE A 352 11.22 13.58 10.74
N TRP A 353 12.01 14.33 11.49
CA TRP A 353 12.56 15.61 11.02
C TRP A 353 13.61 15.45 9.92
N SER A 354 14.42 14.39 9.97
CA SER A 354 15.41 14.11 8.91
C SER A 354 14.72 13.77 7.61
N ASN A 355 13.69 12.93 7.66
CA ASN A 355 12.94 12.51 6.48
C ASN A 355 12.09 13.66 5.90
N LEU A 356 11.49 14.49 6.76
CA LEU A 356 10.75 15.66 6.32
C LEU A 356 11.66 16.68 5.60
N ARG A 357 12.87 16.92 6.13
CA ARG A 357 13.87 17.78 5.45
C ARG A 357 14.28 17.16 4.12
N THR A 358 14.49 15.86 4.06
CA THR A 358 14.78 15.16 2.81
C THR A 358 13.65 15.35 1.79
N ALA A 359 12.38 15.29 2.21
CA ALA A 359 11.25 15.59 1.32
C ALA A 359 11.27 17.04 0.81
N ILE A 360 11.65 18.02 1.67
CA ILE A 360 11.82 19.42 1.29
C ILE A 360 12.99 19.57 0.29
N GLU A 361 14.12 18.94 0.54
CA GLU A 361 15.27 18.90 -0.39
C GLU A 361 14.89 18.27 -1.74
N ARG A 362 13.87 17.41 -1.76
CA ARG A 362 13.30 16.79 -2.95
C ARG A 362 12.15 17.56 -3.59
N GLY A 363 11.91 18.78 -3.13
CA GLY A 363 11.01 19.75 -3.78
C GLY A 363 9.67 20.01 -3.09
N LEU A 364 9.41 19.42 -1.92
CA LEU A 364 8.27 19.82 -1.11
C LEU A 364 8.51 21.25 -0.58
N SER A 365 7.57 22.18 -0.77
CA SER A 365 7.70 23.52 -0.21
C SER A 365 7.53 23.50 1.33
N GLU A 366 8.31 24.32 2.04
CA GLU A 366 8.15 24.47 3.49
C GLU A 366 6.74 24.92 3.87
N LYS A 367 6.14 25.75 3.02
CA LYS A 367 4.76 26.22 3.18
C LYS A 367 3.76 25.05 3.14
N GLN A 368 3.88 24.16 2.16
CA GLN A 368 3.02 23.00 2.06
C GLN A 368 3.30 21.99 3.19
N ALA A 369 4.56 21.77 3.55
CA ALA A 369 4.94 20.95 4.69
C ALA A 369 4.25 21.42 5.98
N LEU A 370 4.27 22.74 6.26
CA LEU A 370 3.60 23.28 7.43
C LEU A 370 2.07 23.13 7.34
N LYS A 371 1.45 23.39 6.18
CA LYS A 371 0.02 23.15 5.97
C LYS A 371 -0.35 21.68 6.23
N SER A 372 0.45 20.77 5.71
CA SER A 372 0.21 19.32 5.84
C SER A 372 0.41 18.77 7.26
N LEU A 373 1.02 19.55 8.14
CA LEU A 373 1.23 19.22 9.55
C LEU A 373 0.35 20.01 10.52
N THR A 374 -0.42 21.00 10.04
CA THR A 374 -1.20 21.89 10.90
C THR A 374 -2.63 22.09 10.41
N THR A 375 -2.85 22.92 9.41
CA THR A 375 -4.18 23.31 8.95
C THR A 375 -4.91 22.19 8.22
N ILE A 376 -4.25 21.51 7.31
CA ILE A 376 -4.88 20.42 6.53
C ILE A 376 -5.37 19.28 7.41
N PRO A 377 -4.55 18.68 8.31
CA PRO A 377 -5.06 17.63 9.19
C PRO A 377 -6.14 18.14 10.15
N ALA A 378 -6.05 19.36 10.68
CA ALA A 378 -7.09 19.92 11.53
C ALA A 378 -8.44 20.04 10.79
N GLU A 379 -8.42 20.41 9.51
CA GLU A 379 -9.61 20.48 8.66
C GLU A 379 -10.14 19.08 8.31
N MET A 380 -9.28 18.14 7.90
CA MET A 380 -9.68 16.75 7.58
C MET A 380 -10.38 16.07 8.77
N LEU A 381 -9.89 16.37 9.97
CA LEU A 381 -10.40 15.80 11.22
C LEU A 381 -11.60 16.57 11.80
N GLY A 382 -11.91 17.74 11.22
CA GLY A 382 -13.01 18.60 11.65
C GLY A 382 -12.78 19.26 13.03
N VAL A 383 -11.51 19.58 13.34
CA VAL A 383 -11.11 20.31 14.57
C VAL A 383 -10.41 21.64 14.28
N ALA A 384 -10.53 22.13 13.05
CA ALA A 384 -9.88 23.37 12.61
C ALA A 384 -10.36 24.63 13.38
N ASN A 385 -11.53 24.59 14.00
CA ASN A 385 -12.00 25.66 14.88
C ASN A 385 -11.24 25.71 16.22
N GLN A 386 -10.56 24.64 16.64
CA GLN A 386 -9.87 24.49 17.91
C GLN A 386 -8.34 24.56 17.78
N VAL A 387 -7.78 24.00 16.73
CA VAL A 387 -6.31 23.84 16.56
C VAL A 387 -5.85 24.14 15.13
N GLY A 388 -4.56 23.98 14.84
CA GLY A 388 -3.96 24.09 13.51
C GLY A 388 -3.51 25.51 13.11
N THR A 389 -3.86 26.54 13.87
CA THR A 389 -3.37 27.91 13.73
C THR A 389 -3.29 28.61 15.08
N LEU A 390 -2.58 29.75 15.15
CA LEU A 390 -2.45 30.56 16.38
C LEU A 390 -3.44 31.73 16.43
N ASN A 391 -4.62 31.58 15.87
CA ASN A 391 -5.65 32.61 15.95
C ASN A 391 -6.26 32.70 17.36
N ALA A 392 -6.71 33.88 17.74
CA ALA A 392 -7.42 34.09 18.99
C ALA A 392 -8.67 33.17 19.10
N GLY A 393 -8.93 32.68 20.30
CA GLY A 393 -10.03 31.76 20.63
C GLY A 393 -9.69 30.26 20.42
N LYS A 394 -8.58 29.91 19.76
CA LYS A 394 -8.12 28.54 19.64
C LYS A 394 -7.32 28.09 20.85
N LEU A 395 -7.18 26.77 21.00
CA LEU A 395 -6.34 26.19 22.05
C LEU A 395 -4.90 26.69 21.93
N ALA A 396 -4.29 26.99 23.08
CA ALA A 396 -2.90 27.39 23.15
C ALA A 396 -1.97 26.18 22.95
N ASN A 397 -1.98 25.68 21.71
CA ASN A 397 -1.17 24.57 21.21
C ASN A 397 -0.11 25.12 20.27
N PHE A 398 1.12 25.27 20.76
CA PHE A 398 2.21 25.85 19.97
C PHE A 398 3.58 25.32 20.42
N ILE A 399 4.55 25.43 19.53
CA ILE A 399 5.94 25.09 19.80
C ILE A 399 6.81 26.35 19.73
N ILE A 400 7.82 26.41 20.60
CA ILE A 400 8.85 27.45 20.59
C ILE A 400 10.12 26.85 20.03
N THR A 401 10.68 27.45 18.98
CA THR A 401 11.87 26.96 18.28
C THR A 401 12.99 28.00 18.24
N SER A 402 14.23 27.52 18.11
CA SER A 402 15.42 28.37 18.05
C SER A 402 15.50 29.22 16.78
N ASP A 403 14.99 28.70 15.67
CA ASP A 403 15.03 29.27 14.32
C ASP A 403 13.82 28.80 13.52
N GLN A 404 13.79 29.06 12.22
CA GLN A 404 12.77 28.53 11.30
C GLN A 404 12.68 27.00 11.40
N LEU A 405 11.44 26.50 11.42
CA LEU A 405 11.10 25.13 11.82
C LEU A 405 11.87 24.03 11.06
N PHE A 406 12.05 24.20 9.74
CA PHE A 406 12.64 23.17 8.88
C PHE A 406 14.16 23.23 8.76
N LYS A 407 14.82 24.24 9.33
CA LYS A 407 16.28 24.32 9.33
C LYS A 407 16.91 23.14 10.06
N LYS A 408 18.07 22.67 9.56
CA LYS A 408 18.78 21.49 10.07
C LYS A 408 19.14 21.60 11.55
N ASP A 409 19.60 22.78 11.96
CA ASP A 409 20.10 23.03 13.31
C ASP A 409 19.03 23.63 14.24
N ASN A 410 17.77 23.67 13.78
CA ASN A 410 16.66 24.14 14.60
C ASN A 410 16.41 23.20 15.78
N VAL A 411 16.16 23.81 16.94
CA VAL A 411 15.85 23.11 18.19
C VAL A 411 14.43 23.49 18.63
N ILE A 412 13.60 22.52 18.90
CA ILE A 412 12.33 22.72 19.60
C ILE A 412 12.67 22.82 21.08
N TYR A 413 12.42 23.98 21.66
CA TYR A 413 12.67 24.18 23.09
C TYR A 413 11.48 23.73 23.93
N GLU A 414 10.29 24.10 23.53
CA GLU A 414 9.08 23.88 24.28
C GLU A 414 7.94 23.50 23.33
N ASN A 415 7.08 22.63 23.80
CA ASN A 415 5.78 22.38 23.19
C ASN A 415 4.72 22.76 24.23
N TRP A 416 3.86 23.68 23.91
CA TRP A 416 2.75 24.11 24.73
C TRP A 416 1.48 23.40 24.24
N VAL A 417 0.83 22.65 25.11
CA VAL A 417 -0.40 21.94 24.80
C VAL A 417 -1.47 22.40 25.78
N GLU A 418 -2.54 22.95 25.25
CA GLU A 418 -3.63 23.52 26.05
C GLU A 418 -3.16 24.54 27.11
N GLY A 419 -2.20 25.38 26.73
CA GLY A 419 -1.63 26.43 27.61
C GLY A 419 -0.68 25.89 28.68
N ARG A 420 -0.34 24.61 28.69
CA ARG A 420 0.67 24.01 29.58
C ARG A 420 2.00 23.81 28.89
N GLN A 421 3.07 24.14 29.59
CA GLN A 421 4.43 24.07 29.12
C GLN A 421 4.99 22.65 29.25
N TYR A 422 5.53 22.11 28.11
CA TYR A 422 6.34 20.89 28.07
C TYR A 422 7.73 21.22 27.55
N VAL A 423 8.73 21.14 28.44
CA VAL A 423 10.11 21.45 28.08
C VAL A 423 10.72 20.29 27.32
N VAL A 424 11.09 20.53 26.06
CA VAL A 424 11.81 19.58 25.19
C VAL A 424 13.30 19.76 25.31
N ALA A 425 13.76 21.02 25.26
CA ALA A 425 15.16 21.41 25.48
C ALA A 425 15.22 22.73 26.25
N LYS A 426 16.23 22.90 27.07
CA LYS A 426 16.36 24.16 27.85
C LYS A 426 16.71 25.33 26.95
N MET A 427 15.91 26.39 26.93
CA MET A 427 16.15 27.63 26.15
C MET A 427 17.34 28.41 26.60
N ASN A 428 17.59 28.49 27.91
CA ASN A 428 18.62 29.32 28.52
C ASN A 428 19.73 28.43 29.06
N VAL A 429 20.44 27.77 28.19
CA VAL A 429 21.63 27.00 28.54
C VAL A 429 22.83 27.93 28.33
N ASN A 430 23.59 28.20 29.42
CA ASN A 430 24.86 28.91 29.25
C ASN A 430 25.72 28.17 28.24
N ASP A 431 26.14 28.84 27.21
CA ASP A 431 27.00 28.28 26.17
C ASP A 431 28.39 28.05 26.75
N LEU A 432 28.82 26.79 26.83
CA LEU A 432 30.12 26.41 27.34
C LEU A 432 31.13 26.22 26.19
N ARG A 433 30.80 26.50 24.96
CA ARG A 433 31.71 26.38 23.83
C ARG A 433 32.84 27.38 23.94
N GLY A 434 34.08 26.94 23.70
CA GLY A 434 35.27 27.75 23.77
C GLY A 434 36.53 26.92 23.99
N THR A 435 37.62 27.60 24.08
CA THR A 435 38.92 27.00 24.45
C THR A 435 39.26 27.41 25.88
N TYR A 436 39.69 26.40 26.65
CA TYR A 436 39.99 26.56 28.08
C TYR A 436 41.40 26.09 28.36
N ALA A 437 42.10 26.80 29.27
CA ALA A 437 43.31 26.26 29.90
C ALA A 437 42.85 25.23 30.90
N LEU A 438 43.20 23.98 30.69
CA LEU A 438 42.86 22.84 31.53
C LEU A 438 44.10 22.46 32.36
N LYS A 439 43.96 22.45 33.67
CA LYS A 439 44.96 21.96 34.62
C LYS A 439 44.40 20.72 35.30
N VAL A 440 45.17 19.66 35.28
CA VAL A 440 44.81 18.38 35.91
C VAL A 440 46.02 17.91 36.71
N ASP A 441 45.80 17.59 37.98
CA ASP A 441 46.87 17.13 38.84
C ASP A 441 47.62 15.93 38.19
N GLY A 442 48.95 16.02 38.13
CA GLY A 442 49.80 14.98 37.55
C GLY A 442 49.96 14.96 36.03
N LEU A 443 49.27 15.84 35.27
CA LEU A 443 49.27 15.74 33.79
C LEU A 443 49.88 16.96 33.05
N GLY A 444 50.35 17.97 33.81
CA GLY A 444 50.85 19.21 33.20
C GLY A 444 49.77 20.08 32.55
N ASP A 445 50.21 21.02 31.70
CA ASP A 445 49.32 21.97 31.05
C ASP A 445 48.62 21.34 29.84
N LEU A 446 47.29 21.39 29.87
CA LEU A 446 46.41 20.88 28.85
C LEU A 446 45.54 22.02 28.28
N SER A 447 45.02 21.81 27.09
CA SER A 447 43.99 22.64 26.48
C SER A 447 42.71 21.81 26.30
N LEU A 448 41.56 22.33 26.74
CA LEU A 448 40.26 21.74 26.52
C LEU A 448 39.51 22.63 25.51
N LYS A 449 39.16 22.06 24.38
CA LYS A 449 38.33 22.74 23.36
C LYS A 449 36.93 22.11 23.38
N ILE A 450 35.93 22.90 23.72
CA ILE A 450 34.52 22.54 23.69
C ILE A 450 33.87 23.19 22.45
N GLY A 451 33.40 22.39 21.56
CA GLY A 451 32.73 22.77 20.31
C GLY A 451 31.35 22.13 20.21
N GLY A 452 30.88 21.88 18.99
CA GLY A 452 29.54 21.34 18.70
C GLY A 452 28.45 22.42 18.80
N THR A 453 27.28 22.05 19.33
CA THR A 453 26.17 22.98 19.61
C THR A 453 25.99 23.16 21.12
N ALA A 454 25.31 24.22 21.54
CA ALA A 454 25.03 24.44 22.96
C ALA A 454 24.17 23.33 23.63
N SER A 455 23.51 22.49 22.81
CA SER A 455 22.72 21.32 23.25
C SER A 455 23.43 19.97 23.07
N ALA A 456 24.50 19.93 22.25
CA ALA A 456 25.28 18.72 22.01
C ALA A 456 26.76 19.10 21.83
N TYR A 457 27.49 19.07 22.93
CA TYR A 457 28.89 19.46 22.95
C TYR A 457 29.79 18.36 22.33
N ASP A 458 30.82 18.82 21.62
CA ASP A 458 31.98 18.02 21.19
C ASP A 458 33.22 18.54 21.90
N ALA A 459 34.01 17.68 22.48
CA ALA A 459 35.16 18.12 23.26
C ALA A 459 36.46 17.39 22.84
N ASN A 460 37.52 18.13 22.79
CA ASN A 460 38.85 17.62 22.53
C ASN A 460 39.82 18.15 23.60
N VAL A 461 40.71 17.30 24.04
CA VAL A 461 41.80 17.66 24.97
C VAL A 461 43.15 17.53 24.26
N GLU A 462 43.98 18.52 24.41
CA GLU A 462 45.34 18.56 23.84
C GLU A 462 46.37 18.78 24.95
N ARG A 463 47.38 17.94 24.99
CA ARG A 463 48.56 18.12 25.86
C ARG A 463 49.50 19.10 25.16
N LEU A 464 49.77 20.23 25.81
CA LEU A 464 50.56 21.30 25.20
C LEU A 464 52.04 20.96 25.05
N ALA A 465 52.58 20.06 25.87
CA ALA A 465 54.01 19.68 25.87
C ALA A 465 54.40 18.90 24.62
N ASP A 466 53.54 18.08 24.07
CA ASP A 466 53.82 17.18 22.93
C ASP A 466 52.76 17.22 21.84
N SER A 467 51.80 18.13 21.93
CA SER A 467 50.66 18.28 21.01
C SER A 467 49.80 17.03 20.86
N THR A 468 49.84 16.09 21.82
CA THR A 468 48.99 14.90 21.82
C THR A 468 47.52 15.30 21.98
N LYS A 469 46.67 14.90 21.04
CA LYS A 469 45.22 15.18 21.05
C LYS A 469 44.42 13.92 21.36
N ALA A 470 43.36 14.12 22.14
CA ALA A 470 42.38 13.10 22.44
C ALA A 470 40.98 13.65 22.31
N LYS A 471 40.10 12.89 21.67
CA LYS A 471 38.66 13.17 21.73
C LYS A 471 38.20 12.89 23.16
N ALA A 472 37.40 13.82 23.70
CA ALA A 472 36.90 13.68 25.06
C ALA A 472 35.39 13.45 25.02
N ASN A 473 34.92 12.49 25.81
CA ASN A 473 33.51 12.30 26.03
C ASN A 473 33.03 13.28 27.10
N PHE A 474 32.34 14.32 26.69
CA PHE A 474 31.86 15.40 27.53
C PHE A 474 30.35 15.32 27.73
N ASN A 475 29.91 15.21 28.98
CA ASN A 475 28.52 15.23 29.37
C ASN A 475 28.24 16.36 30.35
N ARG A 476 27.06 17.00 30.17
CA ARG A 476 26.58 18.06 31.06
C ARG A 476 25.21 17.73 31.63
N ASN A 477 25.02 17.94 32.92
CA ASN A 477 23.71 17.86 33.57
C ASN A 477 23.55 19.06 34.53
N GLY A 478 22.87 20.09 34.05
CA GLY A 478 22.76 21.36 34.76
C GLY A 478 24.12 22.06 34.86
N ASP A 479 24.59 22.31 36.07
CA ASP A 479 25.93 22.84 36.34
C ASP A 479 26.97 21.77 36.53
N LEU A 480 26.58 20.52 36.63
CA LEU A 480 27.49 19.37 36.72
C LEU A 480 27.98 18.93 35.36
N MET A 481 29.22 18.44 35.30
CA MET A 481 29.82 17.93 34.09
C MET A 481 30.69 16.70 34.34
N SER A 482 30.83 15.89 33.32
CA SER A 482 31.86 14.81 33.29
C SER A 482 32.64 14.88 31.98
N LEU A 483 33.92 14.53 32.07
CA LEU A 483 34.86 14.55 30.95
C LEU A 483 35.76 13.30 31.03
N ASN A 484 35.75 12.47 29.99
CA ASN A 484 36.56 11.25 29.92
C ASN A 484 37.37 11.25 28.62
N PHE A 485 38.69 11.03 28.72
CA PHE A 485 39.58 11.00 27.56
C PHE A 485 40.83 10.13 27.82
N ASP A 486 41.51 9.73 26.73
CA ASP A 486 42.73 8.91 26.80
C ASP A 486 43.88 9.58 26.02
N LEU A 487 44.85 10.13 26.70
CA LEU A 487 46.03 10.75 26.10
C LEU A 487 47.18 9.75 25.81
N LYS A 488 46.98 8.44 26.02
CA LYS A 488 47.95 7.35 25.81
C LYS A 488 49.12 7.36 26.79
N LYS A 489 49.36 8.44 27.44
CA LYS A 489 50.37 8.59 28.50
C LYS A 489 49.82 9.54 29.58
N PRO A 490 49.52 9.05 30.81
CA PRO A 490 49.54 7.62 31.20
C PRO A 490 48.55 6.79 30.37
N ALA A 491 48.80 5.49 30.24
CA ALA A 491 47.92 4.59 29.50
C ALA A 491 46.60 4.39 30.27
N GLY A 492 45.45 4.56 29.57
CA GLY A 492 44.12 4.37 30.12
C GLY A 492 43.31 5.65 30.15
N VAL A 493 42.02 5.51 30.53
CA VAL A 493 41.04 6.59 30.49
C VAL A 493 41.11 7.44 31.76
N ILE A 494 41.36 8.73 31.59
CA ILE A 494 41.28 9.76 32.64
C ILE A 494 39.81 10.11 32.80
N ARG A 495 39.27 10.06 34.01
CA ARG A 495 37.86 10.34 34.31
C ARG A 495 37.78 11.55 35.22
N MET A 496 37.02 12.54 34.77
CA MET A 496 36.84 13.81 35.47
C MET A 496 35.36 14.07 35.74
N SER A 497 35.04 14.48 36.94
CA SER A 497 33.76 15.05 37.32
C SER A 497 33.96 16.46 37.88
N GLY A 498 32.99 17.35 37.64
CA GLY A 498 33.13 18.71 38.09
C GLY A 498 31.87 19.54 37.89
N TYR A 499 32.00 20.83 38.06
CA TYR A 499 30.92 21.80 37.97
C TYR A 499 31.38 23.15 37.43
N ILE A 500 30.45 23.94 36.99
CA ILE A 500 30.66 25.33 36.55
C ILE A 500 30.95 26.16 37.81
N ALA A 501 32.18 26.60 37.94
CA ALA A 501 32.62 27.39 39.09
C ALA A 501 32.32 28.90 38.95
N SER A 502 32.32 29.40 37.72
CA SER A 502 31.95 30.76 37.37
C SER A 502 31.40 30.83 35.95
N LEU A 503 30.45 31.73 35.75
CA LEU A 503 29.85 31.98 34.43
C LEU A 503 30.51 33.20 33.73
N SER A 504 31.22 34.07 34.46
CA SER A 504 31.87 35.27 33.91
C SER A 504 33.16 35.59 34.72
N PRO A 505 34.36 35.31 34.18
CA PRO A 505 34.59 34.43 33.03
C PRO A 505 34.25 32.94 33.34
N LEU A 506 33.91 32.19 32.27
CA LEU A 506 33.61 30.79 32.40
C LEU A 506 34.79 30.03 33.01
N SER A 507 34.50 29.27 34.04
CA SER A 507 35.51 28.36 34.67
C SER A 507 34.85 27.14 35.23
N PHE A 508 35.60 26.04 35.22
CA PHE A 508 35.19 24.75 35.71
C PHE A 508 36.18 24.23 36.74
N LYS A 509 35.72 23.43 37.68
CA LYS A 509 36.57 22.74 38.63
C LYS A 509 35.92 21.44 39.10
N GLY A 510 36.76 20.50 39.57
CA GLY A 510 36.26 19.24 40.07
C GLY A 510 37.38 18.25 40.46
N GLU A 511 37.00 17.00 40.48
CA GLU A 511 37.87 15.89 40.82
C GLU A 511 38.26 15.06 39.61
N VAL A 512 39.45 14.54 39.56
CA VAL A 512 39.95 13.60 38.54
C VAL A 512 40.34 12.29 39.20
N VAL A 513 40.07 11.19 38.49
CA VAL A 513 40.57 9.86 38.80
C VAL A 513 41.47 9.43 37.65
N GLN A 514 42.72 9.21 37.94
CA GLN A 514 43.74 8.76 36.99
C GLN A 514 43.55 7.26 36.64
N PRO A 515 44.17 6.78 35.55
CA PRO A 515 44.08 5.36 35.20
C PRO A 515 44.63 4.38 36.28
N ASP A 516 45.57 4.81 37.12
CA ASP A 516 46.14 4.04 38.23
C ASP A 516 45.25 4.04 39.50
N GLY A 517 44.08 4.76 39.43
CA GLY A 517 43.17 4.88 40.56
C GLY A 517 43.46 6.04 41.51
N SER A 518 44.57 6.76 41.37
CA SER A 518 44.86 7.95 42.15
C SER A 518 43.86 9.09 41.86
N SER A 519 43.50 9.82 42.91
CA SER A 519 42.56 10.95 42.81
C SER A 519 43.31 12.26 42.95
N GLY A 520 42.82 13.30 42.25
CA GLY A 520 43.35 14.64 42.32
C GLY A 520 42.29 15.69 41.99
N SER A 521 42.71 16.91 41.76
CA SER A 521 41.83 17.99 41.33
C SER A 521 42.09 18.41 39.89
N TRP A 522 41.09 19.04 39.29
CA TRP A 522 41.24 19.68 38.00
C TRP A 522 40.52 21.03 37.98
N SER A 523 41.02 21.93 37.14
CA SER A 523 40.34 23.20 36.82
C SER A 523 40.55 23.57 35.39
N ALA A 524 39.53 24.26 34.82
CA ALA A 524 39.61 24.83 33.48
C ALA A 524 39.19 26.32 33.51
N SER A 525 39.99 27.18 32.93
CA SER A 525 39.71 28.61 32.83
C SER A 525 39.57 29.02 31.38
N PHE A 526 38.57 29.84 31.10
CA PHE A 526 38.27 30.34 29.77
C PHE A 526 39.45 31.09 29.16
N LYS A 527 39.78 30.76 27.91
CA LYS A 527 40.81 31.43 27.12
C LYS A 527 40.27 32.18 25.91
N GLU A 528 39.44 31.48 25.12
CA GLU A 528 38.99 32.02 23.86
C GLU A 528 37.58 31.55 23.56
N ALA A 529 36.74 32.45 23.03
CA ALA A 529 35.38 32.15 22.62
C ALA A 529 35.40 31.15 21.45
N PHE A 530 34.38 30.28 21.39
CA PHE A 530 34.14 29.44 20.23
C PHE A 530 33.90 30.34 19.04
N LYS A 531 34.78 30.26 18.07
CA LYS A 531 34.51 30.84 16.76
C LYS A 531 33.77 29.83 15.96
N GLU A 532 32.51 30.09 15.65
CA GLU A 532 31.86 29.33 14.58
C GLU A 532 32.77 29.46 13.37
N THR A 533 33.40 28.34 12.94
CA THR A 533 34.00 28.25 11.63
C THR A 533 32.90 28.72 10.70
N GLU A 534 33.10 29.85 9.95
CA GLU A 534 32.14 30.31 8.97
C GLU A 534 31.56 29.07 8.30
N ALA A 535 30.27 28.85 8.49
CA ALA A 535 29.59 27.72 7.87
C ALA A 535 30.03 27.78 6.42
N LYS A 536 30.69 26.71 5.93
CA LYS A 536 31.00 26.61 4.50
C LYS A 536 29.81 27.21 3.81
N LYS A 537 30.00 28.37 3.11
CA LYS A 537 28.93 29.05 2.36
C LYS A 537 28.00 28.00 1.86
N GLU A 538 26.73 28.07 2.25
CA GLU A 538 25.73 27.09 1.82
C GLU A 538 26.04 26.77 0.38
N SER A 539 26.42 25.54 0.12
CA SER A 539 26.63 25.09 -1.25
C SER A 539 25.38 25.51 -1.99
N PRO A 540 25.47 26.23 -3.12
CA PRO A 540 24.27 26.63 -3.87
C PRO A 540 23.33 25.45 -3.88
N ALA A 541 22.05 25.68 -3.58
CA ALA A 541 21.03 24.65 -3.41
C ALA A 541 21.32 23.52 -4.35
N ALA A 542 21.62 22.33 -3.81
CA ALA A 542 22.14 21.21 -4.60
C ALA A 542 21.24 21.09 -5.82
N ALA A 543 21.84 21.12 -7.02
CA ALA A 543 21.08 20.98 -8.26
C ALA A 543 20.10 19.81 -8.06
N PRO A 544 18.83 19.95 -8.49
CA PRO A 544 17.82 18.96 -8.19
C PRO A 544 18.40 17.58 -8.49
N ALA A 545 18.40 16.72 -7.48
CA ALA A 545 19.08 15.44 -7.55
C ALA A 545 18.64 14.77 -8.85
N ASN A 546 19.60 14.36 -9.71
CA ASN A 546 19.29 13.65 -10.95
C ASN A 546 18.62 12.32 -10.60
N THR A 547 17.30 12.38 -10.36
CA THR A 547 16.43 11.24 -10.16
C THR A 547 15.94 10.79 -11.52
N GLY A 548 15.94 9.48 -11.77
CA GLY A 548 15.37 8.94 -13.00
C GLY A 548 13.91 9.33 -13.18
N SER A 549 13.37 9.14 -14.39
CA SER A 549 11.96 9.41 -14.69
C SER A 549 11.03 8.35 -14.10
N VAL A 550 9.78 8.72 -13.80
CA VAL A 550 8.69 7.76 -13.54
C VAL A 550 8.37 7.05 -14.85
N ILE A 551 8.17 5.75 -14.79
CA ILE A 551 7.79 4.91 -15.94
C ILE A 551 6.48 4.19 -15.66
N TYR A 552 5.72 3.90 -16.70
CA TYR A 552 4.40 3.28 -16.61
C TYR A 552 4.38 1.94 -17.37
N PRO A 553 4.08 0.81 -16.70
CA PRO A 553 3.95 0.69 -15.23
C PRO A 553 5.30 0.92 -14.53
N PHE A 554 5.28 1.11 -13.21
CA PHE A 554 6.49 1.40 -12.41
C PHE A 554 7.32 0.13 -12.13
N VAL A 555 7.52 -0.66 -13.17
CA VAL A 555 8.32 -1.90 -13.17
C VAL A 555 9.25 -1.91 -14.38
N ALA A 556 10.07 -2.95 -14.52
CA ALA A 556 10.93 -3.10 -15.69
C ALA A 556 10.12 -2.99 -17.00
N TYR A 557 10.71 -2.44 -18.03
CA TYR A 557 10.10 -2.25 -19.37
C TYR A 557 8.92 -1.27 -19.46
N GLY A 558 8.65 -0.51 -18.41
CA GLY A 558 7.67 0.58 -18.44
C GLY A 558 8.10 1.68 -19.43
N ASN A 559 7.13 2.48 -19.85
CA ASN A 559 7.34 3.61 -20.76
C ASN A 559 7.25 4.95 -20.00
N GLU A 560 8.05 5.95 -20.34
CA GLU A 560 7.97 7.30 -19.77
C GLU A 560 6.68 8.03 -20.17
N SER A 561 6.11 7.66 -21.30
CA SER A 561 4.82 8.17 -21.78
C SER A 561 3.99 7.04 -22.36
N ALA A 562 2.68 7.20 -22.33
CA ALA A 562 1.74 6.23 -22.89
C ALA A 562 2.01 6.06 -24.40
N PRO A 563 2.14 4.83 -24.90
CA PRO A 563 2.26 4.60 -26.33
C PRO A 563 0.96 5.04 -27.04
N LYS A 564 1.08 5.52 -28.27
CA LYS A 564 -0.04 6.07 -29.03
C LYS A 564 -0.43 5.16 -30.18
N THR A 565 -1.69 5.24 -30.59
CA THR A 565 -2.21 4.59 -31.78
C THR A 565 -1.47 5.10 -33.03
N GLU A 566 -1.01 4.18 -33.86
CA GLU A 566 -0.33 4.50 -35.12
C GLU A 566 -1.21 4.11 -36.32
N SER A 567 -1.10 4.85 -37.43
CA SER A 567 -1.55 4.35 -38.73
C SER A 567 -0.41 3.56 -39.36
N VAL A 568 -0.59 2.26 -39.59
CA VAL A 568 0.44 1.37 -40.12
C VAL A 568 -0.07 0.60 -41.31
N LEU A 569 0.72 0.59 -42.39
CA LEU A 569 0.46 -0.22 -43.58
C LEU A 569 1.56 -1.29 -43.70
N PHE A 570 1.17 -2.54 -43.44
CA PHE A 570 2.02 -3.69 -43.69
C PHE A 570 1.90 -4.09 -45.16
N LYS A 571 3.03 -4.31 -45.83
CA LYS A 571 3.10 -4.65 -47.25
C LYS A 571 3.59 -6.08 -47.47
N ASN A 572 2.97 -6.76 -48.42
CA ASN A 572 3.45 -8.03 -48.98
C ASN A 572 3.51 -9.21 -47.97
N ALA A 573 2.71 -9.20 -46.88
CA ALA A 573 2.71 -10.26 -45.88
C ALA A 573 2.00 -11.54 -46.34
N THR A 574 2.27 -12.66 -45.67
CA THR A 574 1.36 -13.79 -45.59
C THR A 574 0.39 -13.55 -44.47
N VAL A 575 -0.90 -13.32 -44.78
CA VAL A 575 -1.95 -12.93 -43.81
C VAL A 575 -2.84 -14.13 -43.50
N TRP A 576 -2.92 -14.49 -42.23
CA TRP A 576 -3.79 -15.51 -41.66
C TRP A 576 -5.11 -14.86 -41.25
N THR A 577 -6.12 -14.91 -42.12
CA THR A 577 -7.34 -14.14 -41.85
C THR A 577 -8.22 -14.75 -40.77
N ASN A 578 -8.22 -16.06 -40.58
CA ASN A 578 -9.22 -16.81 -39.82
C ASN A 578 -10.67 -16.61 -40.29
N GLU A 579 -10.83 -16.05 -41.47
CA GLU A 579 -12.11 -15.89 -42.18
C GLU A 579 -12.22 -16.88 -43.36
N LYS A 580 -13.27 -16.85 -44.12
CA LYS A 580 -13.49 -17.75 -45.28
C LYS A 580 -12.43 -17.64 -46.37
N GLU A 581 -11.73 -16.54 -46.43
CA GLU A 581 -10.65 -16.26 -47.37
C GLU A 581 -9.36 -17.07 -47.06
N GLY A 582 -9.28 -17.59 -45.84
CA GLY A 582 -8.14 -18.41 -45.40
C GLY A 582 -6.81 -17.65 -45.33
N LYS A 583 -5.73 -18.32 -45.68
CA LYS A 583 -4.39 -17.78 -45.72
C LYS A 583 -4.13 -17.05 -47.04
N LEU A 584 -3.80 -15.76 -47.03
CA LEU A 584 -3.57 -14.90 -48.16
C LEU A 584 -2.08 -14.55 -48.31
N ASN A 585 -1.49 -14.80 -49.45
CA ASN A 585 -0.09 -14.48 -49.75
C ASN A 585 0.05 -13.13 -50.44
N ASN A 586 1.17 -12.45 -50.19
CA ASN A 586 1.51 -11.14 -50.78
C ASN A 586 0.35 -10.14 -50.63
N THR A 587 -0.10 -10.00 -49.39
CA THR A 587 -1.30 -9.22 -49.04
C THR A 587 -0.91 -8.12 -48.06
N ASP A 588 -1.49 -6.94 -48.25
CA ASP A 588 -1.29 -5.79 -47.40
C ASP A 588 -2.35 -5.74 -46.30
N VAL A 589 -1.96 -5.27 -45.12
CA VAL A 589 -2.88 -4.97 -44.02
C VAL A 589 -2.67 -3.53 -43.58
N TRP A 590 -3.75 -2.73 -43.60
CA TRP A 590 -3.73 -1.37 -43.09
C TRP A 590 -4.53 -1.26 -41.79
N ILE A 591 -3.85 -0.79 -40.75
CA ILE A 591 -4.46 -0.46 -39.46
C ILE A 591 -4.47 1.05 -39.25
N GLU A 592 -5.59 1.59 -38.75
CA GLU A 592 -5.79 3.00 -38.48
C GLU A 592 -6.81 3.20 -37.38
N ASN A 593 -6.56 4.17 -36.48
CA ASN A 593 -7.46 4.49 -35.36
C ASN A 593 -7.87 3.27 -34.51
N GLY A 594 -6.92 2.37 -34.26
CA GLY A 594 -7.15 1.17 -33.46
C GLY A 594 -7.89 0.03 -34.16
N LYS A 595 -8.20 0.18 -35.45
CA LYS A 595 -8.97 -0.80 -36.25
C LYS A 595 -8.21 -1.30 -37.47
N ILE A 596 -8.57 -2.48 -37.91
CA ILE A 596 -8.18 -2.98 -39.23
C ILE A 596 -8.99 -2.21 -40.27
N LYS A 597 -8.34 -1.34 -41.01
CA LYS A 597 -8.98 -0.45 -42.01
C LYS A 597 -9.21 -1.15 -43.33
N ALA A 598 -8.23 -1.91 -43.80
CA ALA A 598 -8.32 -2.64 -45.05
C ALA A 598 -7.36 -3.84 -45.08
N VAL A 599 -7.78 -4.88 -45.82
CA VAL A 599 -6.97 -6.05 -46.15
C VAL A 599 -7.08 -6.28 -47.63
N GLY A 600 -5.97 -6.36 -48.35
CA GLY A 600 -6.00 -6.52 -49.82
C GLY A 600 -4.63 -6.33 -50.44
N LYS A 601 -4.56 -6.32 -51.78
CA LYS A 601 -3.32 -6.09 -52.51
C LYS A 601 -3.16 -4.63 -52.92
N ASN A 602 -1.91 -4.17 -53.01
CA ASN A 602 -1.56 -2.84 -53.51
C ASN A 602 -2.28 -1.68 -52.75
N LEU A 603 -2.51 -1.84 -51.46
CA LEU A 603 -3.12 -0.77 -50.67
C LEU A 603 -2.18 0.44 -50.62
N SER A 604 -2.77 1.61 -50.63
CA SER A 604 -2.06 2.89 -50.41
C SER A 604 -2.73 3.61 -49.25
N ALA A 605 -1.92 4.08 -48.30
CA ALA A 605 -2.36 4.79 -47.12
C ALA A 605 -1.52 6.05 -46.95
N ALA A 606 -2.15 7.22 -47.15
CA ALA A 606 -1.48 8.49 -46.99
C ALA A 606 -1.15 8.65 -45.48
N ASN A 607 0.06 9.04 -45.16
CA ASN A 607 0.56 9.26 -43.79
C ASN A 607 0.66 8.00 -42.89
N ALA A 608 0.50 6.80 -43.42
CA ALA A 608 0.74 5.58 -42.66
C ALA A 608 2.24 5.24 -42.63
N LYS A 609 2.71 4.74 -41.50
CA LYS A 609 4.04 4.09 -41.37
C LYS A 609 3.99 2.80 -42.19
N VAL A 610 4.82 2.72 -43.21
CA VAL A 610 4.91 1.53 -44.07
C VAL A 610 5.91 0.55 -43.45
N ILE A 611 5.49 -0.70 -43.28
CA ILE A 611 6.33 -1.81 -42.84
C ILE A 611 6.35 -2.84 -43.95
N ASP A 612 7.54 -3.12 -44.47
CA ASP A 612 7.75 -4.23 -45.42
C ASP A 612 7.67 -5.55 -44.65
N ALA A 613 6.65 -6.34 -44.91
CA ALA A 613 6.45 -7.64 -44.34
C ALA A 613 6.66 -8.78 -45.35
N THR A 614 7.47 -8.55 -46.39
CA THR A 614 7.84 -9.57 -47.35
C THR A 614 8.53 -10.74 -46.65
N GLY A 615 8.01 -11.95 -46.84
CA GLY A 615 8.50 -13.16 -46.19
C GLY A 615 8.05 -13.33 -44.74
N LYS A 616 7.30 -12.33 -44.17
CA LYS A 616 6.74 -12.36 -42.80
C LYS A 616 5.29 -12.72 -42.83
N HIS A 617 4.80 -13.09 -41.66
CA HIS A 617 3.40 -13.49 -41.46
C HIS A 617 2.66 -12.49 -40.54
N ILE A 618 1.38 -12.27 -40.82
CA ILE A 618 0.48 -11.51 -39.94
C ILE A 618 -0.66 -12.43 -39.55
N SER A 619 -0.87 -12.58 -38.24
CA SER A 619 -2.00 -13.30 -37.66
C SER A 619 -2.85 -12.37 -36.80
N PRO A 620 -4.11 -12.75 -36.48
CA PRO A 620 -4.79 -12.17 -35.32
C PRO A 620 -3.94 -12.39 -34.06
N GLY A 621 -4.11 -11.52 -33.06
CA GLY A 621 -3.53 -11.70 -31.76
C GLY A 621 -3.97 -13.01 -31.11
N ILE A 622 -3.06 -13.64 -30.39
CA ILE A 622 -3.35 -14.84 -29.60
C ILE A 622 -4.27 -14.45 -28.44
N ILE A 623 -5.26 -15.29 -28.16
CA ILE A 623 -6.20 -15.14 -27.06
C ILE A 623 -6.05 -16.35 -26.15
N ASP A 624 -5.66 -16.09 -24.91
CA ASP A 624 -5.59 -17.11 -23.88
C ASP A 624 -6.93 -17.19 -23.15
N GLU A 625 -7.68 -18.28 -23.37
CA GLU A 625 -9.00 -18.48 -22.78
C GLU A 625 -8.94 -18.72 -21.28
N HIS A 626 -7.79 -19.17 -20.74
CA HIS A 626 -7.62 -19.46 -19.33
C HIS A 626 -6.25 -19.04 -18.85
N SER A 627 -6.23 -17.99 -18.06
CA SER A 627 -5.01 -17.41 -17.52
C SER A 627 -5.20 -16.94 -16.07
N HIS A 628 -4.09 -16.82 -15.35
CA HIS A 628 -4.04 -16.33 -13.96
C HIS A 628 -3.03 -15.19 -13.76
N ILE A 629 -2.54 -14.59 -14.85
CA ILE A 629 -1.70 -13.39 -14.78
C ILE A 629 -2.50 -12.18 -14.31
N ALA A 630 -1.81 -11.11 -13.99
CA ALA A 630 -2.42 -9.85 -13.58
C ALA A 630 -3.34 -9.94 -12.34
N GLY A 631 -3.32 -11.04 -11.59
CA GLY A 631 -3.96 -11.14 -10.28
C GLY A 631 -3.08 -10.56 -9.19
N PHE A 632 -3.65 -9.80 -8.26
CA PHE A 632 -2.95 -9.27 -7.10
C PHE A 632 -3.53 -9.82 -5.81
N GLY A 633 -2.65 -10.33 -4.94
CA GLY A 633 -3.06 -10.83 -3.65
C GLY A 633 -3.74 -12.20 -3.69
N GLY A 634 -3.43 -13.03 -4.70
CA GLY A 634 -4.01 -14.36 -4.91
C GLY A 634 -5.18 -14.37 -5.88
N ILE A 635 -5.49 -15.57 -6.39
CA ILE A 635 -6.55 -15.80 -7.37
C ILE A 635 -7.71 -16.64 -6.81
N ASN A 636 -7.61 -17.09 -5.57
CA ASN A 636 -8.62 -17.89 -4.90
C ASN A 636 -9.23 -17.15 -3.70
N GLU A 637 -10.54 -17.27 -3.54
CA GLU A 637 -11.22 -17.11 -2.27
C GLU A 637 -11.68 -18.50 -1.81
N GLY A 638 -10.79 -19.19 -1.10
CA GLY A 638 -10.99 -20.62 -0.77
C GLY A 638 -11.80 -20.90 0.50
N ALA A 639 -12.25 -19.84 1.20
CA ALA A 639 -12.88 -19.99 2.52
C ALA A 639 -14.22 -20.73 2.53
N GLN A 640 -14.96 -20.73 1.43
CA GLN A 640 -16.29 -21.34 1.29
C GLN A 640 -16.39 -22.17 0.00
N SER A 641 -17.40 -23.02 -0.11
CA SER A 641 -17.63 -23.88 -1.30
C SER A 641 -18.23 -23.09 -2.47
N VAL A 642 -18.91 -22.00 -2.17
CA VAL A 642 -19.48 -21.04 -3.12
C VAL A 642 -18.98 -19.67 -2.75
N THR A 643 -18.40 -18.94 -3.71
CA THR A 643 -17.87 -17.59 -3.56
C THR A 643 -18.14 -16.78 -4.84
N SER A 644 -19.33 -16.92 -5.39
CA SER A 644 -19.71 -16.28 -6.65
C SER A 644 -19.80 -14.75 -6.58
N GLU A 645 -19.78 -14.16 -5.38
CA GLU A 645 -19.75 -12.72 -5.13
C GLU A 645 -18.38 -12.08 -5.40
N VAL A 646 -17.29 -12.85 -5.30
CA VAL A 646 -15.94 -12.30 -5.50
C VAL A 646 -15.63 -12.09 -6.98
N ARG A 647 -14.79 -11.11 -7.28
CA ARG A 647 -14.51 -10.70 -8.66
C ARG A 647 -13.02 -10.56 -8.90
N ILE A 648 -12.48 -11.27 -9.86
CA ILE A 648 -11.11 -11.08 -10.35
C ILE A 648 -10.91 -9.64 -10.85
N GLY A 649 -11.94 -9.06 -11.46
CA GLY A 649 -11.90 -7.67 -11.93
C GLY A 649 -11.63 -6.61 -10.84
N ASP A 650 -11.76 -6.95 -9.55
CA ASP A 650 -11.45 -6.05 -8.43
C ASP A 650 -9.97 -6.14 -8.01
N ILE A 651 -9.24 -7.18 -8.44
CA ILE A 651 -7.84 -7.40 -8.05
C ILE A 651 -6.85 -7.32 -9.20
N ILE A 652 -7.28 -6.90 -10.38
CA ILE A 652 -6.35 -6.76 -11.53
C ILE A 652 -5.16 -5.88 -11.16
N SER A 653 -3.97 -6.37 -11.48
CA SER A 653 -2.70 -5.66 -11.39
C SER A 653 -2.17 -5.33 -12.78
N SER A 654 -2.12 -4.05 -13.11
CA SER A 654 -1.54 -3.59 -14.37
C SER A 654 0.00 -3.57 -14.36
N GLU A 655 0.62 -3.99 -13.27
CA GLU A 655 2.06 -3.99 -13.06
C GLU A 655 2.68 -5.39 -13.12
N ASP A 656 1.88 -6.41 -13.44
CA ASP A 656 2.39 -7.76 -13.63
C ASP A 656 3.23 -7.83 -14.91
N ILE A 657 4.52 -8.13 -14.76
CA ILE A 657 5.47 -8.27 -15.88
C ILE A 657 5.04 -9.34 -16.89
N ASN A 658 4.22 -10.30 -16.47
CA ASN A 658 3.75 -11.34 -17.38
C ASN A 658 2.84 -10.79 -18.49
N ILE A 659 2.21 -9.63 -18.31
CA ILE A 659 1.52 -8.91 -19.38
C ILE A 659 2.49 -8.59 -20.52
N TYR A 660 3.65 -8.02 -20.20
CA TYR A 660 4.67 -7.67 -21.19
C TYR A 660 5.33 -8.91 -21.82
N ARG A 661 5.57 -9.95 -21.00
CA ARG A 661 6.17 -11.21 -21.46
C ARG A 661 5.24 -11.97 -22.40
N GLN A 662 3.94 -11.94 -22.18
CA GLN A 662 2.96 -12.59 -23.06
C GLN A 662 2.75 -11.80 -24.35
N LEU A 663 2.80 -10.47 -24.32
CA LEU A 663 2.86 -9.65 -25.54
C LEU A 663 4.04 -10.03 -26.45
N ALA A 664 5.20 -10.36 -25.87
CA ALA A 664 6.36 -10.86 -26.60
C ALA A 664 6.13 -12.25 -27.23
N GLY A 665 5.13 -12.99 -26.78
CA GLY A 665 4.62 -14.23 -27.36
C GLY A 665 3.46 -14.06 -28.35
N GLY A 666 3.04 -12.82 -28.61
CA GLY A 666 1.92 -12.53 -29.52
C GLY A 666 0.55 -12.57 -28.86
N VAL A 667 0.44 -12.69 -27.54
CA VAL A 667 -0.84 -12.67 -26.83
C VAL A 667 -1.35 -11.23 -26.74
N THR A 668 -2.60 -11.03 -27.07
CA THR A 668 -3.26 -9.69 -27.04
C THR A 668 -4.39 -9.60 -26.06
N THR A 669 -5.00 -10.74 -25.73
CA THR A 669 -6.17 -10.83 -24.85
C THR A 669 -6.02 -12.06 -23.97
N SER A 670 -6.34 -11.92 -22.68
CA SER A 670 -6.35 -13.04 -21.71
C SER A 670 -7.63 -12.99 -20.88
N HIS A 671 -8.20 -14.17 -20.64
CA HIS A 671 -9.32 -14.37 -19.72
C HIS A 671 -8.76 -14.75 -18.35
N ILE A 672 -8.86 -13.84 -17.40
CA ILE A 672 -8.30 -13.99 -16.05
C ILE A 672 -9.34 -14.62 -15.15
N LEU A 673 -9.05 -15.81 -14.66
CA LEU A 673 -9.97 -16.65 -13.91
C LEU A 673 -9.65 -16.67 -12.41
N HIS A 674 -10.70 -16.87 -11.61
CA HIS A 674 -10.56 -17.39 -10.25
C HIS A 674 -9.92 -18.78 -10.31
N GLY A 675 -9.09 -19.15 -9.37
CA GLY A 675 -8.55 -20.50 -9.28
C GLY A 675 -9.62 -21.56 -9.03
N SER A 676 -9.24 -22.81 -8.90
CA SER A 676 -10.17 -23.95 -8.77
C SER A 676 -10.37 -24.44 -7.34
N ALA A 677 -10.22 -23.58 -6.34
CA ALA A 677 -10.39 -23.95 -4.93
C ALA A 677 -11.83 -24.31 -4.52
N ASN A 678 -12.83 -23.83 -5.25
CA ASN A 678 -14.26 -23.93 -4.92
C ASN A 678 -15.03 -24.58 -6.05
N ALA A 679 -16.14 -25.28 -5.73
CA ALA A 679 -17.06 -25.80 -6.74
C ALA A 679 -17.67 -24.65 -7.58
N ILE A 680 -18.09 -23.57 -6.90
CA ILE A 680 -18.50 -22.30 -7.52
C ILE A 680 -17.54 -21.24 -7.00
N GLY A 681 -16.60 -20.81 -7.83
CA GLY A 681 -15.62 -19.77 -7.55
C GLY A 681 -16.10 -18.38 -7.95
N GLY A 682 -15.16 -17.48 -8.17
CA GLY A 682 -15.44 -16.07 -8.45
C GLY A 682 -15.70 -15.73 -9.90
N GLN A 683 -16.18 -14.51 -10.09
CA GLN A 683 -16.39 -13.89 -11.39
C GLN A 683 -15.03 -13.57 -12.03
N THR A 684 -14.91 -13.84 -13.32
CA THR A 684 -13.68 -13.69 -14.08
C THR A 684 -13.57 -12.32 -14.75
N GLN A 685 -12.45 -12.03 -15.40
CA GLN A 685 -12.26 -10.79 -16.13
C GLN A 685 -11.48 -11.00 -17.42
N ILE A 686 -12.06 -10.62 -18.55
CA ILE A 686 -11.33 -10.54 -19.82
C ILE A 686 -10.55 -9.23 -19.86
N ILE A 687 -9.26 -9.30 -20.17
CA ILE A 687 -8.39 -8.14 -20.33
C ILE A 687 -7.71 -8.12 -21.71
N LYS A 688 -7.45 -6.93 -22.22
CA LYS A 688 -6.49 -6.69 -23.30
C LYS A 688 -5.14 -6.33 -22.70
N LEU A 689 -4.06 -6.86 -23.24
CA LEU A 689 -2.71 -6.68 -22.70
C LEU A 689 -2.12 -5.29 -23.04
N ARG A 690 -2.74 -4.24 -22.50
CA ARG A 690 -2.39 -2.83 -22.73
C ARG A 690 -1.32 -2.38 -21.74
N TRP A 691 -0.08 -2.79 -21.94
CA TRP A 691 1.03 -2.52 -21.04
C TRP A 691 1.21 -1.03 -20.72
N GLY A 692 1.16 -0.68 -19.42
CA GLY A 692 1.27 0.71 -18.93
C GLY A 692 -0.06 1.39 -18.64
N LYS A 693 -1.19 0.76 -18.94
CA LYS A 693 -2.52 1.26 -18.61
C LYS A 693 -2.91 0.93 -17.17
N THR A 694 -3.96 1.58 -16.66
CA THR A 694 -4.55 1.29 -15.34
C THR A 694 -5.32 -0.03 -15.37
N PRO A 695 -5.62 -0.65 -14.21
CA PRO A 695 -6.41 -1.88 -14.15
C PRO A 695 -7.75 -1.81 -14.88
N GLU A 696 -8.46 -0.69 -14.79
CA GLU A 696 -9.75 -0.51 -15.48
C GLU A 696 -9.58 -0.40 -17.00
N GLU A 697 -8.52 0.28 -17.46
CA GLU A 697 -8.20 0.38 -18.88
C GLU A 697 -7.71 -0.93 -19.51
N LEU A 698 -7.28 -1.92 -18.70
CA LEU A 698 -6.96 -3.26 -19.20
C LEU A 698 -8.22 -4.05 -19.55
N LYS A 699 -9.34 -3.83 -18.88
CA LYS A 699 -10.58 -4.60 -19.06
C LYS A 699 -11.06 -4.51 -20.51
N PHE A 700 -11.55 -5.62 -21.03
CA PHE A 700 -12.16 -5.66 -22.35
C PHE A 700 -13.56 -5.06 -22.27
N GLU A 701 -13.72 -3.82 -22.71
CA GLU A 701 -14.98 -3.09 -22.65
C GLU A 701 -16.09 -3.78 -23.47
N GLY A 702 -17.25 -3.95 -22.86
CA GLY A 702 -18.44 -4.55 -23.49
C GLY A 702 -18.39 -6.08 -23.63
N ALA A 703 -17.37 -6.74 -23.06
CA ALA A 703 -17.37 -8.20 -22.99
C ALA A 703 -18.41 -8.71 -22.00
N ASP A 704 -18.98 -9.89 -22.29
CA ASP A 704 -19.88 -10.57 -21.38
C ASP A 704 -19.19 -10.95 -20.05
N GLY A 705 -19.98 -11.11 -18.99
CA GLY A 705 -19.50 -11.58 -17.69
C GLY A 705 -19.37 -13.10 -17.66
N PHE A 706 -18.25 -13.59 -17.10
CA PHE A 706 -18.02 -15.00 -16.88
C PHE A 706 -17.82 -15.32 -15.40
N ILE A 707 -17.86 -16.61 -15.05
CA ILE A 707 -17.64 -17.11 -13.71
C ILE A 707 -16.96 -18.45 -13.77
N LYS A 708 -16.02 -18.71 -12.83
CA LYS A 708 -15.29 -19.96 -12.69
C LYS A 708 -16.08 -20.96 -11.86
N PHE A 709 -16.36 -22.12 -12.44
CA PHE A 709 -16.74 -23.32 -11.74
C PHE A 709 -15.58 -24.30 -11.73
N ALA A 710 -15.59 -25.28 -10.84
CA ALA A 710 -14.58 -26.32 -10.80
C ALA A 710 -15.14 -27.68 -10.34
N LEU A 711 -14.54 -28.73 -10.92
CA LEU A 711 -14.73 -30.12 -10.60
C LEU A 711 -13.42 -30.73 -10.06
N GLY A 712 -13.41 -31.98 -9.71
CA GLY A 712 -12.18 -32.70 -9.43
C GLY A 712 -11.63 -32.61 -8.01
N GLU A 713 -10.34 -32.90 -7.89
CA GLU A 713 -9.66 -33.04 -6.61
C GLU A 713 -9.49 -31.71 -5.89
N ASN A 714 -9.30 -30.61 -6.65
CA ASN A 714 -9.02 -29.29 -6.08
C ASN A 714 -10.17 -28.79 -5.19
N VAL A 715 -11.40 -29.00 -5.61
CA VAL A 715 -12.59 -28.52 -4.88
C VAL A 715 -13.01 -29.41 -3.74
N LYS A 716 -12.64 -30.67 -3.77
CA LYS A 716 -13.12 -31.65 -2.79
C LYS A 716 -12.35 -31.65 -1.45
N GLN A 717 -11.31 -30.89 -1.29
CA GLN A 717 -10.60 -30.62 -0.05
C GLN A 717 -10.06 -31.86 0.74
N SER A 718 -10.35 -33.09 0.30
CA SER A 718 -9.93 -34.31 1.00
C SER A 718 -8.43 -34.56 0.95
N ASN A 719 -7.72 -33.94 -0.01
CA ASN A 719 -6.29 -34.12 -0.22
C ASN A 719 -5.44 -33.06 0.51
N PHE A 720 -6.08 -32.02 1.06
CA PHE A 720 -5.41 -30.99 1.81
C PHE A 720 -5.44 -31.29 3.32
N GLN A 721 -4.97 -32.47 3.70
CA GLN A 721 -4.95 -32.89 5.09
C GLN A 721 -3.78 -32.21 5.84
N ILE A 722 -4.09 -31.10 6.55
CA ILE A 722 -3.26 -30.67 7.65
C ILE A 722 -3.67 -31.49 8.86
N PRO A 723 -2.77 -32.23 9.52
CA PRO A 723 -3.09 -33.02 10.70
C PRO A 723 -3.83 -32.17 11.75
N GLY A 724 -5.06 -32.53 12.09
CA GLY A 724 -5.93 -31.77 13.01
C GLY A 724 -6.70 -30.62 12.36
N GLY A 725 -6.61 -30.46 11.05
CA GLY A 725 -7.31 -29.41 10.29
C GLY A 725 -8.80 -29.72 10.11
N ASN A 726 -9.60 -28.66 10.07
CA ASN A 726 -11.02 -28.77 9.72
C ASN A 726 -11.13 -28.88 8.20
N GLN A 727 -11.83 -29.94 7.77
CA GLN A 727 -12.03 -30.19 6.35
C GLN A 727 -13.31 -29.50 5.90
N ARG A 728 -13.18 -28.53 5.02
CA ARG A 728 -14.32 -27.87 4.38
C ARG A 728 -15.09 -28.86 3.50
N PHE A 729 -16.44 -28.84 3.54
CA PHE A 729 -17.26 -29.49 2.51
C PHE A 729 -17.02 -28.82 1.14
N PRO A 730 -17.01 -29.58 0.03
CA PRO A 730 -17.22 -31.02 -0.11
C PRO A 730 -15.93 -31.86 0.07
N GLN A 731 -16.09 -33.13 0.43
CA GLN A 731 -15.00 -34.10 0.61
C GLN A 731 -15.01 -35.21 -0.46
N SER A 732 -16.02 -35.22 -1.32
CA SER A 732 -16.19 -36.20 -2.37
C SER A 732 -16.80 -35.60 -3.64
N ARG A 733 -16.67 -36.25 -4.77
CA ARG A 733 -17.29 -35.86 -6.04
C ARG A 733 -18.81 -35.73 -5.96
N MET A 734 -19.47 -36.62 -5.19
CA MET A 734 -20.92 -36.51 -4.89
C MET A 734 -21.22 -35.21 -4.10
N GLY A 735 -20.35 -34.84 -3.17
CA GLY A 735 -20.47 -33.58 -2.43
C GLY A 735 -20.30 -32.35 -3.33
N VAL A 736 -19.46 -32.42 -4.35
CA VAL A 736 -19.33 -31.36 -5.35
C VAL A 736 -20.65 -31.15 -6.10
N GLU A 737 -21.27 -32.22 -6.57
CA GLU A 737 -22.60 -32.17 -7.18
C GLU A 737 -23.63 -31.50 -6.25
N GLN A 738 -23.64 -31.92 -4.97
CA GLN A 738 -24.56 -31.36 -3.98
C GLN A 738 -24.37 -29.85 -3.77
N VAL A 739 -23.14 -29.32 -3.84
CA VAL A 739 -22.89 -27.86 -3.78
C VAL A 739 -23.61 -27.15 -4.91
N PHE A 740 -23.54 -27.66 -6.14
CA PHE A 740 -24.24 -27.05 -7.27
C PHE A 740 -25.75 -27.09 -7.10
N VAL A 741 -26.29 -28.26 -6.70
CA VAL A 741 -27.75 -28.43 -6.46
C VAL A 741 -28.24 -27.42 -5.42
N ASP A 742 -27.56 -27.34 -4.27
CA ASP A 742 -27.92 -26.40 -3.20
C ASP A 742 -27.84 -24.94 -3.66
N ALA A 743 -26.75 -24.55 -4.27
CA ALA A 743 -26.52 -23.18 -4.71
C ALA A 743 -27.60 -22.70 -5.73
N PHE A 744 -27.89 -23.49 -6.75
CA PHE A 744 -28.90 -23.13 -7.73
C PHE A 744 -30.34 -23.24 -7.18
N THR A 745 -30.60 -24.14 -6.20
CA THR A 745 -31.89 -24.18 -5.51
C THR A 745 -32.10 -22.87 -4.73
N ARG A 746 -31.13 -22.46 -3.91
CA ARG A 746 -31.18 -21.18 -3.19
C ARG A 746 -31.32 -19.99 -4.15
N ALA A 747 -30.61 -20.00 -5.27
CA ALA A 747 -30.70 -18.94 -6.25
C ALA A 747 -32.10 -18.83 -6.89
N LYS A 748 -32.79 -19.96 -7.19
CA LYS A 748 -34.17 -19.96 -7.66
C LYS A 748 -35.15 -19.42 -6.63
N GLU A 749 -35.02 -19.83 -5.39
CA GLU A 749 -35.84 -19.33 -4.27
C GLU A 749 -35.63 -17.81 -4.07
N TYR A 750 -34.38 -17.37 -4.10
CA TYR A 750 -34.03 -15.95 -4.00
C TYR A 750 -34.59 -15.13 -5.17
N GLN A 751 -34.45 -15.61 -6.39
CA GLN A 751 -35.03 -14.96 -7.59
C GLN A 751 -36.54 -14.86 -7.49
N ALA A 752 -37.22 -15.93 -7.08
CA ALA A 752 -38.68 -15.93 -6.88
C ALA A 752 -39.09 -14.92 -5.80
N ALA A 753 -38.42 -14.92 -4.66
CA ALA A 753 -38.72 -14.00 -3.56
C ALA A 753 -38.51 -12.53 -3.97
N ARG A 754 -37.43 -12.23 -4.69
CA ARG A 754 -37.15 -10.87 -5.18
C ARG A 754 -38.09 -10.40 -6.29
N SER A 755 -38.72 -11.31 -7.03
CA SER A 755 -39.68 -10.95 -8.08
C SER A 755 -41.04 -10.46 -7.54
N VAL A 756 -41.29 -10.69 -6.25
CA VAL A 756 -42.56 -10.24 -5.61
C VAL A 756 -42.52 -8.72 -5.45
N LYS A 757 -43.56 -8.06 -5.97
CA LYS A 757 -43.69 -6.60 -5.88
C LYS A 757 -43.74 -6.15 -4.41
N GLY A 758 -42.89 -5.20 -4.04
CA GLY A 758 -42.80 -4.70 -2.66
C GLY A 758 -42.10 -5.64 -1.70
N ASN A 759 -41.35 -6.63 -2.22
CA ASN A 759 -40.52 -7.49 -1.38
C ASN A 759 -39.48 -6.68 -0.59
N ASN A 760 -39.09 -7.22 0.57
CA ASN A 760 -38.01 -6.69 1.39
C ASN A 760 -36.86 -7.72 1.53
N VAL A 761 -36.58 -8.44 0.46
CA VAL A 761 -35.53 -9.46 0.42
C VAL A 761 -34.17 -8.77 0.40
N ARG A 762 -33.31 -9.13 1.37
CA ARG A 762 -31.93 -8.67 1.44
C ARG A 762 -31.18 -9.03 0.16
N ARG A 763 -30.44 -8.10 -0.38
CA ARG A 763 -29.59 -8.37 -1.55
C ARG A 763 -28.42 -9.29 -1.13
N ASP A 764 -28.23 -10.33 -1.92
CA ASP A 764 -27.17 -11.31 -1.71
C ASP A 764 -26.33 -11.38 -2.98
N LEU A 765 -25.06 -10.93 -2.91
CA LEU A 765 -24.17 -10.86 -4.05
C LEU A 765 -23.76 -12.23 -4.57
N GLU A 766 -23.70 -13.26 -3.68
CA GLU A 766 -23.46 -14.65 -4.06
C GLU A 766 -24.61 -15.15 -4.94
N LEU A 767 -25.86 -14.96 -4.50
CA LEU A 767 -27.05 -15.41 -5.22
C LEU A 767 -27.36 -14.55 -6.47
N ASP A 768 -27.02 -13.24 -6.45
CA ASP A 768 -27.16 -12.39 -7.63
C ASP A 768 -26.37 -12.97 -8.83
N ALA A 769 -25.13 -13.42 -8.61
CA ALA A 769 -24.30 -13.98 -9.67
C ALA A 769 -24.90 -15.29 -10.25
N LEU A 770 -25.49 -16.14 -9.40
CA LEU A 770 -26.16 -17.38 -9.84
C LEU A 770 -27.45 -17.08 -10.60
N VAL A 771 -28.22 -16.06 -10.20
CA VAL A 771 -29.39 -15.58 -10.95
C VAL A 771 -28.99 -15.04 -12.30
N GLU A 772 -27.86 -14.33 -12.43
CA GLU A 772 -27.32 -13.90 -13.71
C GLU A 772 -27.04 -15.08 -14.65
N ILE A 773 -26.50 -16.19 -14.12
CA ILE A 773 -26.26 -17.43 -14.88
C ILE A 773 -27.59 -17.99 -15.41
N MET A 774 -28.59 -18.15 -14.56
CA MET A 774 -29.91 -18.66 -14.97
C MET A 774 -30.58 -17.81 -16.05
N ASN A 775 -30.34 -16.49 -16.00
CA ASN A 775 -30.85 -15.52 -16.98
C ASN A 775 -29.94 -15.35 -18.20
N GLN A 776 -28.90 -16.16 -18.37
CA GLN A 776 -27.92 -16.07 -19.46
C GLN A 776 -27.24 -14.70 -19.60
N LYS A 777 -27.01 -14.01 -18.47
CA LYS A 777 -26.25 -12.76 -18.39
C LYS A 777 -24.82 -12.97 -17.91
N ARG A 778 -24.53 -14.17 -17.40
CA ARG A 778 -23.22 -14.62 -16.97
C ARG A 778 -22.99 -16.05 -17.44
N PHE A 779 -21.77 -16.34 -17.88
CA PHE A 779 -21.42 -17.58 -18.57
C PHE A 779 -20.41 -18.38 -17.75
N ILE A 780 -20.58 -19.69 -17.71
CA ILE A 780 -19.75 -20.59 -16.90
C ILE A 780 -18.55 -21.06 -17.70
N THR A 781 -17.35 -20.87 -17.15
CA THR A 781 -16.12 -21.56 -17.52
C THR A 781 -15.75 -22.53 -16.40
N CYS A 782 -15.66 -23.83 -16.70
CA CYS A 782 -15.55 -24.87 -15.68
C CYS A 782 -14.23 -25.65 -15.78
N HIS A 783 -13.40 -25.60 -14.74
CA HIS A 783 -12.27 -26.51 -14.53
C HIS A 783 -12.73 -27.95 -14.51
N SER A 784 -12.12 -28.82 -15.33
CA SER A 784 -12.61 -30.19 -15.51
C SER A 784 -11.55 -31.11 -16.11
N TYR A 785 -11.48 -32.35 -15.63
CA TYR A 785 -10.58 -33.36 -16.13
C TYR A 785 -11.30 -34.67 -16.49
N VAL A 786 -12.08 -35.20 -15.53
CA VAL A 786 -12.62 -36.57 -15.60
C VAL A 786 -14.01 -36.57 -16.23
N GLN A 787 -14.21 -37.45 -17.20
CA GLN A 787 -15.42 -37.54 -18.02
C GLN A 787 -16.72 -37.77 -17.21
N SER A 788 -16.68 -38.52 -16.11
CA SER A 788 -17.86 -38.79 -15.28
C SER A 788 -18.38 -37.52 -14.60
N GLU A 789 -17.48 -36.65 -14.14
CA GLU A 789 -17.83 -35.37 -13.51
C GLU A 789 -18.34 -34.35 -14.55
N ILE A 790 -17.71 -34.34 -15.75
CA ILE A 790 -18.14 -33.51 -16.86
C ILE A 790 -19.56 -33.88 -17.28
N ASN A 791 -19.82 -35.21 -17.44
CA ASN A 791 -21.14 -35.70 -17.79
C ASN A 791 -22.17 -35.42 -16.68
N MET A 792 -21.82 -35.60 -15.41
CA MET A 792 -22.67 -35.23 -14.28
C MET A 792 -23.09 -33.76 -14.34
N LEU A 793 -22.12 -32.80 -14.52
CA LEU A 793 -22.44 -31.38 -14.55
C LEU A 793 -23.29 -30.99 -15.77
N MET A 794 -23.10 -31.66 -16.94
CA MET A 794 -23.96 -31.46 -18.10
C MET A 794 -25.42 -31.84 -17.82
N HIS A 795 -25.66 -33.01 -17.19
CA HIS A 795 -27.00 -33.45 -16.80
C HIS A 795 -27.62 -32.59 -15.71
N LEU A 796 -26.79 -32.14 -14.76
CA LEU A 796 -27.25 -31.24 -13.72
C LEU A 796 -27.68 -29.87 -14.31
N ALA A 797 -26.90 -29.34 -15.26
CA ALA A 797 -27.23 -28.10 -15.96
C ALA A 797 -28.58 -28.21 -16.68
N ASP A 798 -28.83 -29.34 -17.38
CA ASP A 798 -30.10 -29.62 -18.03
C ASP A 798 -31.26 -29.65 -17.01
N SER A 799 -31.08 -30.32 -15.86
CA SER A 799 -32.12 -30.49 -14.83
C SER A 799 -32.41 -29.18 -14.06
N MET A 800 -31.37 -28.39 -13.79
CA MET A 800 -31.49 -27.16 -13.05
C MET A 800 -31.77 -25.92 -13.92
N GLY A 801 -31.69 -26.08 -15.26
CA GLY A 801 -32.07 -25.03 -16.22
C GLY A 801 -31.01 -23.94 -16.41
N PHE A 802 -29.73 -24.25 -16.25
CA PHE A 802 -28.63 -23.33 -16.58
C PHE A 802 -27.77 -23.88 -17.72
N LYS A 803 -26.88 -23.08 -18.29
CA LYS A 803 -26.02 -23.49 -19.40
C LYS A 803 -24.55 -23.38 -19.02
N ILE A 804 -23.76 -24.37 -19.43
CA ILE A 804 -22.30 -24.31 -19.36
C ILE A 804 -21.81 -23.75 -20.69
N ASN A 805 -20.93 -22.75 -20.64
CA ASN A 805 -20.35 -22.16 -21.83
C ASN A 805 -19.10 -22.93 -22.29
N THR A 806 -18.14 -23.16 -21.40
CA THR A 806 -16.87 -23.79 -21.73
C THR A 806 -16.44 -24.72 -20.58
N PHE A 807 -15.99 -25.92 -20.92
CA PHE A 807 -15.13 -26.69 -20.04
C PHE A 807 -13.67 -26.34 -20.35
N THR A 808 -12.93 -25.88 -19.36
CA THR A 808 -11.55 -25.45 -19.53
C THR A 808 -10.57 -26.52 -19.03
N HIS A 809 -9.41 -26.63 -19.72
CA HIS A 809 -8.39 -27.68 -19.62
C HIS A 809 -8.98 -29.10 -19.47
N ILE A 810 -10.05 -29.34 -20.25
CA ILE A 810 -10.78 -30.59 -20.26
C ILE A 810 -9.94 -31.71 -20.89
N LEU A 811 -9.39 -32.64 -20.09
CA LEU A 811 -8.46 -33.66 -20.58
C LEU A 811 -9.14 -34.92 -21.07
N GLU A 812 -10.27 -35.30 -20.50
CA GLU A 812 -11.09 -36.43 -20.99
C GLU A 812 -12.25 -36.00 -21.89
N GLY A 813 -12.19 -34.80 -22.48
CA GLY A 813 -13.22 -34.26 -23.34
C GLY A 813 -13.55 -35.12 -24.54
N TYR A 814 -12.55 -35.83 -25.07
CA TYR A 814 -12.74 -36.79 -26.19
C TYR A 814 -13.74 -37.90 -25.91
N LYS A 815 -13.96 -38.28 -24.62
CA LYS A 815 -14.92 -39.30 -24.20
C LYS A 815 -16.37 -38.81 -24.15
N VAL A 816 -16.58 -37.48 -24.06
CA VAL A 816 -17.91 -36.85 -23.90
C VAL A 816 -18.22 -35.82 -24.98
N ALA A 817 -17.44 -35.78 -26.03
CA ALA A 817 -17.51 -34.76 -27.09
C ALA A 817 -18.89 -34.69 -27.76
N ASP A 818 -19.56 -35.81 -27.98
CA ASP A 818 -20.91 -35.86 -28.55
C ASP A 818 -21.95 -35.19 -27.64
N GLY A 819 -21.84 -35.39 -26.33
CA GLY A 819 -22.70 -34.77 -25.31
C GLY A 819 -22.53 -33.26 -25.25
N MET A 820 -21.29 -32.77 -25.38
CA MET A 820 -20.94 -31.37 -25.43
C MET A 820 -21.44 -30.72 -26.72
N ALA A 821 -21.19 -31.35 -27.88
CA ALA A 821 -21.61 -30.82 -29.18
C ALA A 821 -23.13 -30.66 -29.27
N LYS A 822 -23.90 -31.64 -28.78
CA LYS A 822 -25.38 -31.55 -28.73
C LYS A 822 -25.91 -30.38 -27.92
N ARG A 823 -25.16 -29.94 -26.89
CA ARG A 823 -25.53 -28.80 -26.01
C ARG A 823 -24.89 -27.47 -26.41
N GLY A 824 -24.04 -27.47 -27.44
CA GLY A 824 -23.30 -26.30 -27.87
C GLY A 824 -22.25 -25.85 -26.85
N ILE A 825 -21.73 -26.76 -26.02
CA ILE A 825 -20.71 -26.47 -25.02
C ILE A 825 -19.34 -26.46 -25.69
N ALA A 826 -18.57 -25.42 -25.46
CA ALA A 826 -17.19 -25.32 -25.94
C ALA A 826 -16.19 -26.04 -25.03
N ALA A 827 -15.00 -26.28 -25.55
CA ALA A 827 -13.92 -26.97 -24.85
C ALA A 827 -12.59 -26.26 -25.04
N SER A 828 -11.91 -25.95 -23.96
CA SER A 828 -10.52 -25.53 -23.98
C SER A 828 -9.65 -26.59 -23.33
N THR A 829 -8.51 -26.95 -23.93
CA THR A 829 -7.66 -28.03 -23.42
C THR A 829 -6.19 -27.70 -23.54
N PHE A 830 -5.33 -28.52 -22.92
CA PHE A 830 -3.90 -28.53 -23.19
C PHE A 830 -3.57 -29.38 -24.41
N SER A 831 -2.45 -29.11 -25.07
CA SER A 831 -2.00 -29.87 -26.23
C SER A 831 -1.48 -31.24 -25.85
N ASP A 832 -0.59 -31.32 -24.86
CA ASP A 832 0.09 -32.53 -24.42
C ASP A 832 0.56 -32.50 -22.96
N TRP A 833 -0.10 -31.73 -22.11
CA TRP A 833 0.17 -31.70 -20.68
C TRP A 833 -0.60 -32.85 -19.99
N TRP A 834 0.13 -33.75 -19.35
CA TRP A 834 -0.38 -34.84 -18.57
C TRP A 834 0.65 -35.36 -17.56
N SER A 835 0.24 -36.32 -16.74
CA SER A 835 1.09 -37.00 -15.73
C SER A 835 1.58 -36.13 -14.57
N TYR A 836 1.08 -34.91 -14.38
CA TYR A 836 1.42 -34.09 -13.21
C TYR A 836 0.54 -34.40 -12.00
N LYS A 837 -0.59 -35.09 -12.18
CA LYS A 837 -1.45 -35.57 -11.10
C LYS A 837 -2.27 -36.79 -11.57
N ASN A 838 -2.81 -37.58 -10.62
CA ASN A 838 -3.49 -38.83 -10.91
C ASN A 838 -4.77 -38.67 -11.73
N GLU A 839 -5.56 -37.61 -11.54
CA GLU A 839 -6.84 -37.40 -12.24
C GLU A 839 -6.65 -37.02 -13.74
N VAL A 840 -5.43 -36.85 -14.22
CA VAL A 840 -5.12 -36.63 -15.62
C VAL A 840 -4.45 -37.80 -16.30
N ALA A 841 -4.50 -39.00 -15.68
CA ALA A 841 -3.83 -40.20 -16.17
C ALA A 841 -4.32 -40.66 -17.56
N GLU A 842 -5.56 -40.30 -17.93
CA GLU A 842 -6.15 -40.70 -19.24
C GLU A 842 -6.12 -39.54 -20.25
N ALA A 843 -5.32 -38.50 -20.04
CA ALA A 843 -5.08 -37.45 -21.03
C ALA A 843 -4.38 -38.05 -22.27
N ILE A 844 -4.76 -37.56 -23.45
CA ILE A 844 -4.17 -37.99 -24.72
C ILE A 844 -3.91 -36.76 -25.62
N PRO A 845 -2.86 -36.76 -26.45
CA PRO A 845 -2.52 -35.64 -27.30
C PRO A 845 -3.52 -35.41 -28.45
N TYR A 846 -4.38 -36.34 -28.73
CA TYR A 846 -5.42 -36.29 -29.77
C TYR A 846 -6.70 -35.57 -29.26
N ASN A 847 -6.83 -35.26 -27.99
CA ASN A 847 -8.04 -34.77 -27.37
C ASN A 847 -8.63 -33.57 -28.11
N GLY A 848 -7.84 -32.52 -28.34
CA GLY A 848 -8.29 -31.33 -29.08
C GLY A 848 -8.83 -31.65 -30.49
N LYS A 849 -8.13 -32.51 -31.21
CA LYS A 849 -8.57 -32.95 -32.57
C LYS A 849 -9.87 -33.76 -32.51
N LEU A 850 -10.01 -34.66 -31.58
CA LEU A 850 -11.21 -35.53 -31.47
C LEU A 850 -12.43 -34.70 -31.10
N MET A 851 -12.33 -33.76 -30.17
CA MET A 851 -13.39 -32.84 -29.87
C MET A 851 -13.79 -31.96 -31.08
N HIS A 852 -12.82 -31.41 -31.79
CA HIS A 852 -13.04 -30.64 -33.00
C HIS A 852 -13.78 -31.44 -34.09
N LEU A 853 -13.37 -32.70 -34.35
CA LEU A 853 -14.02 -33.59 -35.32
C LEU A 853 -15.48 -33.92 -34.96
N ASN A 854 -15.80 -33.92 -33.64
CA ASN A 854 -17.17 -34.15 -33.16
C ASN A 854 -18.01 -32.85 -33.12
N GLY A 855 -17.49 -31.74 -33.67
CA GLY A 855 -18.23 -30.47 -33.76
C GLY A 855 -18.22 -29.63 -32.50
N VAL A 856 -17.37 -29.92 -31.53
CA VAL A 856 -17.15 -29.06 -30.36
C VAL A 856 -16.30 -27.89 -30.74
N LEU A 857 -16.71 -26.66 -30.39
CA LEU A 857 -15.87 -25.49 -30.49
C LEU A 857 -14.67 -25.65 -29.56
N THR A 858 -13.50 -25.95 -30.13
CA THR A 858 -12.30 -26.33 -29.37
C THR A 858 -11.24 -25.25 -29.41
N GLY A 859 -10.60 -24.96 -28.27
CA GLY A 859 -9.45 -24.09 -28.11
C GLY A 859 -8.35 -24.72 -27.28
N PHE A 860 -7.19 -24.05 -27.27
CA PHE A 860 -6.08 -24.34 -26.34
C PHE A 860 -5.87 -23.15 -25.43
N ASN A 861 -5.55 -23.42 -24.17
CA ASN A 861 -5.25 -22.43 -23.14
C ASN A 861 -3.92 -22.74 -22.46
N SER A 862 -3.48 -21.79 -21.62
CA SER A 862 -2.20 -21.95 -20.93
C SER A 862 -2.36 -22.50 -19.51
N ASP A 863 -3.25 -21.94 -18.72
CA ASP A 863 -3.28 -22.09 -17.26
C ASP A 863 -1.91 -21.81 -16.58
N ASP A 864 -0.98 -21.22 -17.32
CA ASP A 864 0.42 -21.00 -16.92
C ASP A 864 1.01 -19.78 -17.59
N ALA A 865 1.62 -18.88 -16.81
CA ALA A 865 2.17 -17.62 -17.32
C ALA A 865 3.33 -17.80 -18.33
N GLU A 866 4.10 -18.89 -18.22
CA GLU A 866 5.21 -19.21 -19.10
C GLU A 866 4.74 -19.92 -20.38
N MET A 867 3.78 -20.81 -20.26
CA MET A 867 3.21 -21.49 -21.42
C MET A 867 2.43 -20.53 -22.32
N ALA A 868 1.72 -19.55 -21.72
CA ALA A 868 0.97 -18.56 -22.50
C ALA A 868 1.81 -17.87 -23.57
N ARG A 869 3.08 -17.66 -23.32
CA ARG A 869 4.02 -17.06 -24.29
C ARG A 869 4.29 -17.94 -25.54
N ARG A 870 3.85 -19.19 -25.52
CA ARG A 870 4.12 -20.21 -26.53
C ARG A 870 2.84 -20.86 -27.05
N LEU A 871 1.68 -20.26 -26.83
CA LEU A 871 0.40 -20.81 -27.29
C LEU A 871 0.35 -21.07 -28.80
N ASN A 872 1.08 -20.31 -29.60
CA ASN A 872 1.27 -20.59 -31.02
C ASN A 872 1.93 -21.96 -31.27
N GLN A 873 2.92 -22.34 -30.43
CA GLN A 873 3.59 -23.64 -30.51
C GLN A 873 2.71 -24.75 -29.96
N GLU A 874 1.92 -24.49 -28.91
CA GLU A 874 0.93 -25.42 -28.41
C GLU A 874 -0.14 -25.73 -29.49
N ALA A 875 -0.62 -24.73 -30.19
CA ALA A 875 -1.53 -24.89 -31.32
C ALA A 875 -0.92 -25.76 -32.46
N ALA A 876 0.36 -25.57 -32.75
CA ALA A 876 1.08 -26.33 -33.76
C ALA A 876 1.13 -27.85 -33.47
N LYS A 877 1.11 -28.27 -32.20
CA LYS A 877 1.09 -29.67 -31.81
C LYS A 877 -0.18 -30.40 -32.28
N ALA A 878 -1.29 -29.69 -32.49
CA ALA A 878 -2.49 -30.28 -33.06
C ALA A 878 -2.29 -30.73 -34.53
N ILE A 879 -1.35 -30.17 -35.27
CA ILE A 879 -0.93 -30.62 -36.58
C ILE A 879 -0.19 -31.95 -36.45
N THR A 880 0.81 -31.98 -35.55
CA THR A 880 1.69 -33.15 -35.36
C THR A 880 0.90 -34.36 -34.84
N TYR A 881 0.11 -34.18 -33.79
CA TYR A 881 -0.65 -35.28 -33.17
C TYR A 881 -1.95 -35.59 -33.92
N GLY A 882 -2.68 -34.59 -34.36
CA GLY A 882 -4.04 -34.73 -34.89
C GLY A 882 -4.15 -34.58 -36.40
N ASN A 883 -3.07 -34.32 -37.13
CA ASN A 883 -3.12 -34.00 -38.56
C ASN A 883 -4.17 -32.90 -38.87
N MET A 884 -4.25 -31.88 -38.02
CA MET A 884 -5.13 -30.73 -38.20
C MET A 884 -4.55 -29.81 -39.28
N SER A 885 -5.39 -29.08 -40.03
CA SER A 885 -4.92 -28.06 -40.93
C SER A 885 -4.19 -26.94 -40.17
N GLU A 886 -3.19 -26.30 -40.80
CA GLU A 886 -2.52 -25.14 -40.17
C GLU A 886 -3.53 -24.03 -39.77
N GLU A 887 -4.51 -23.77 -40.63
CA GLU A 887 -5.51 -22.74 -40.39
C GLU A 887 -6.40 -23.07 -39.18
N ASP A 888 -6.85 -24.33 -39.06
CA ASP A 888 -7.66 -24.75 -37.92
C ASP A 888 -6.83 -24.82 -36.64
N ALA A 889 -5.55 -25.23 -36.73
CA ALA A 889 -4.63 -25.20 -35.62
C ALA A 889 -4.44 -23.78 -35.04
N LEU A 890 -4.26 -22.77 -35.91
CA LEU A 890 -4.12 -21.38 -35.46
C LEU A 890 -5.42 -20.86 -34.84
N LYS A 891 -6.60 -21.30 -35.31
CA LYS A 891 -7.87 -20.91 -34.71
C LYS A 891 -8.04 -21.39 -33.28
N LEU A 892 -7.35 -22.48 -32.87
CA LEU A 892 -7.42 -23.00 -31.48
C LEU A 892 -6.95 -21.98 -30.44
N VAL A 893 -6.12 -21.02 -30.81
CA VAL A 893 -5.56 -20.00 -29.93
C VAL A 893 -5.93 -18.56 -30.35
N THR A 894 -6.86 -18.40 -31.30
CA THR A 894 -7.26 -17.09 -31.84
C THR A 894 -8.77 -16.97 -31.97
N LEU A 895 -9.37 -17.43 -33.06
CA LEU A 895 -10.80 -17.27 -33.33
C LEU A 895 -11.69 -18.11 -32.43
N ASN A 896 -11.28 -19.34 -32.09
CA ASN A 896 -12.10 -20.21 -31.26
C ASN A 896 -12.19 -19.68 -29.81
N PRO A 897 -11.09 -19.27 -29.12
CA PRO A 897 -11.20 -18.56 -27.84
C PRO A 897 -12.00 -17.27 -27.94
N ALA A 898 -11.89 -16.50 -29.04
CA ALA A 898 -12.72 -15.30 -29.22
C ALA A 898 -14.21 -15.62 -29.22
N LYS A 899 -14.62 -16.73 -29.89
CA LYS A 899 -16.02 -17.19 -29.88
C LYS A 899 -16.46 -17.71 -28.52
N MET A 900 -15.60 -18.47 -27.81
CA MET A 900 -15.87 -18.91 -26.44
C MET A 900 -16.14 -17.76 -25.49
N LEU A 901 -15.44 -16.66 -25.67
CA LEU A 901 -15.53 -15.46 -24.85
C LEU A 901 -16.53 -14.40 -25.39
N HIS A 902 -17.25 -14.72 -26.47
CA HIS A 902 -18.25 -13.84 -27.13
C HIS A 902 -17.67 -12.50 -27.59
N ILE A 903 -16.41 -12.46 -27.98
CA ILE A 903 -15.70 -11.26 -28.45
C ILE A 903 -15.24 -11.37 -29.91
N ASP A 904 -15.68 -12.40 -30.62
CA ASP A 904 -15.28 -12.66 -32.02
C ASP A 904 -15.81 -11.63 -33.02
N ASN A 905 -16.78 -10.83 -32.61
CA ASN A 905 -17.19 -9.65 -33.38
C ASN A 905 -16.13 -8.55 -33.42
N ARG A 906 -15.18 -8.55 -32.50
CA ARG A 906 -14.13 -7.52 -32.34
C ARG A 906 -12.73 -8.03 -32.65
N VAL A 907 -12.39 -9.26 -32.24
CA VAL A 907 -11.03 -9.83 -32.31
C VAL A 907 -11.03 -11.26 -32.86
N GLY A 908 -9.89 -11.94 -32.88
CA GLY A 908 -9.76 -13.35 -33.26
C GLY A 908 -9.66 -13.62 -34.78
N SER A 909 -9.90 -12.63 -35.64
CA SER A 909 -9.70 -12.73 -37.09
C SER A 909 -9.26 -11.41 -37.69
N ILE A 910 -8.60 -11.44 -38.85
CA ILE A 910 -8.21 -10.25 -39.59
C ILE A 910 -9.28 -9.90 -40.60
N LYS A 911 -10.13 -8.95 -40.22
CA LYS A 911 -11.26 -8.46 -41.02
C LYS A 911 -11.42 -6.94 -40.84
N THR A 912 -11.69 -6.26 -41.93
CA THR A 912 -12.01 -4.83 -41.89
C THR A 912 -13.07 -4.50 -40.83
N GLY A 913 -12.78 -3.51 -39.98
CA GLY A 913 -13.64 -3.02 -38.90
C GLY A 913 -13.38 -3.65 -37.54
N LYS A 914 -12.73 -4.80 -37.45
CA LYS A 914 -12.30 -5.38 -36.18
C LYS A 914 -11.17 -4.57 -35.52
N ASP A 915 -10.97 -4.78 -34.24
CA ASP A 915 -9.86 -4.19 -33.49
C ASP A 915 -8.53 -4.64 -34.12
N ALA A 916 -7.58 -3.73 -34.17
CA ALA A 916 -6.24 -4.02 -34.70
C ALA A 916 -5.38 -4.73 -33.65
N ASP A 917 -5.87 -5.92 -33.20
CA ASP A 917 -5.16 -6.85 -32.34
C ASP A 917 -4.52 -7.89 -33.25
N ILE A 918 -3.28 -7.61 -33.67
CA ILE A 918 -2.55 -8.40 -34.66
C ILE A 918 -1.09 -8.59 -34.27
N VAL A 919 -0.50 -9.65 -34.78
CA VAL A 919 0.93 -9.98 -34.57
C VAL A 919 1.65 -10.07 -35.91
N LEU A 920 2.78 -9.38 -36.01
CA LEU A 920 3.76 -9.56 -37.08
C LEU A 920 4.78 -10.58 -36.64
N TRP A 921 4.87 -11.70 -37.36
CA TRP A 921 5.77 -12.81 -37.08
C TRP A 921 6.93 -12.84 -38.10
N SER A 922 8.11 -13.26 -37.61
CA SER A 922 9.28 -13.44 -38.45
C SER A 922 9.13 -14.58 -39.47
N ASP A 923 8.23 -15.54 -39.22
CA ASP A 923 8.00 -16.76 -40.00
C ASP A 923 6.56 -17.25 -39.73
N ASN A 924 6.19 -18.45 -40.30
CA ASN A 924 4.93 -19.11 -40.02
C ASN A 924 4.67 -19.14 -38.49
N PRO A 925 3.56 -18.55 -37.99
CA PRO A 925 3.28 -18.45 -36.54
C PRO A 925 3.29 -19.80 -35.82
N LEU A 926 3.03 -20.91 -36.54
CA LEU A 926 3.03 -22.27 -35.99
C LEU A 926 4.41 -22.93 -35.96
N SER A 927 5.45 -22.24 -36.44
CA SER A 927 6.84 -22.69 -36.39
C SER A 927 7.47 -22.40 -35.01
N ILE A 928 8.27 -23.33 -34.49
CA ILE A 928 9.07 -23.13 -33.27
C ILE A 928 10.14 -22.05 -33.46
N TYR A 929 10.46 -21.69 -34.69
CA TYR A 929 11.43 -20.62 -35.04
C TYR A 929 10.77 -19.24 -35.14
N ALA A 930 9.43 -19.18 -35.22
CA ALA A 930 8.71 -17.92 -35.35
C ALA A 930 8.88 -17.06 -34.08
N LYS A 931 9.14 -15.78 -34.32
CA LYS A 931 9.21 -14.75 -33.25
C LYS A 931 8.15 -13.71 -33.52
N ALA A 932 7.41 -13.32 -32.49
CA ALA A 932 6.57 -12.14 -32.58
C ALA A 932 7.49 -10.90 -32.62
N GLU A 933 7.62 -10.30 -33.78
CA GLU A 933 8.44 -9.10 -33.96
C GLU A 933 7.70 -7.86 -33.42
N LYS A 934 6.39 -7.80 -33.66
CA LYS A 934 5.52 -6.73 -33.14
C LYS A 934 4.15 -7.29 -32.77
N THR A 935 3.66 -6.90 -31.62
CA THR A 935 2.29 -7.23 -31.16
C THR A 935 1.51 -5.95 -30.95
N PHE A 936 0.43 -5.82 -31.68
CA PHE A 936 -0.47 -4.67 -31.61
C PHE A 936 -1.73 -5.06 -30.83
N VAL A 937 -2.13 -4.16 -29.95
CA VAL A 937 -3.44 -4.20 -29.28
C VAL A 937 -4.12 -2.86 -29.51
N ASP A 938 -5.33 -2.87 -30.04
CA ASP A 938 -6.05 -1.65 -30.46
C ASP A 938 -5.20 -0.73 -31.36
N GLY A 939 -4.38 -1.32 -32.25
CA GLY A 939 -3.52 -0.58 -33.18
C GLY A 939 -2.33 0.11 -32.52
N ILE A 940 -2.03 -0.20 -31.27
CA ILE A 940 -0.84 0.28 -30.54
C ILE A 940 0.16 -0.87 -30.46
N ALA A 941 1.39 -0.63 -30.88
CA ALA A 941 2.48 -1.60 -30.71
C ALA A 941 2.94 -1.64 -29.24
N TYR A 942 2.35 -2.52 -28.43
CA TYR A 942 2.77 -2.72 -27.05
C TYR A 942 4.00 -3.60 -26.90
N TRP A 943 4.28 -4.42 -27.91
CA TRP A 943 5.52 -5.14 -28.08
C TRP A 943 6.16 -4.81 -29.43
N ASP A 944 7.45 -4.54 -29.39
CA ASP A 944 8.31 -4.33 -30.54
C ASP A 944 9.71 -4.84 -30.18
N MET A 945 10.16 -5.89 -30.84
CA MET A 945 11.42 -6.58 -30.54
C MET A 945 12.65 -5.67 -30.66
N GLU A 946 12.64 -4.71 -31.59
CA GLU A 946 13.73 -3.75 -31.72
C GLU A 946 13.75 -2.74 -30.58
N GLN A 947 12.57 -2.26 -30.20
CA GLN A 947 12.42 -1.35 -29.05
C GLN A 947 12.74 -2.06 -27.74
N ASP A 948 12.41 -3.34 -27.60
CA ASP A 948 12.74 -4.12 -26.40
C ASP A 948 14.25 -4.20 -26.18
N ALA A 949 15.03 -4.43 -27.24
CA ALA A 949 16.50 -4.44 -27.14
C ALA A 949 17.04 -3.07 -26.65
N ALA A 950 16.45 -1.97 -27.12
CA ALA A 950 16.79 -0.62 -26.64
C ALA A 950 16.39 -0.40 -25.19
N LYS A 951 15.18 -0.85 -24.80
CA LYS A 951 14.69 -0.80 -23.40
C LYS A 951 15.60 -1.62 -22.48
N GLN A 952 16.04 -2.82 -22.89
CA GLN A 952 16.94 -3.65 -22.10
C GLN A 952 18.27 -2.93 -21.81
N LYS A 953 18.82 -2.24 -22.82
CA LYS A 953 20.04 -1.44 -22.65
C LYS A 953 19.81 -0.27 -21.67
N ALA A 954 18.72 0.46 -21.83
CA ALA A 954 18.35 1.57 -20.96
C ALA A 954 18.09 1.10 -19.52
N LEU A 955 17.40 -0.04 -19.35
CA LEU A 955 17.16 -0.69 -18.06
C LEU A 955 18.48 -0.99 -17.32
N ASN A 956 19.44 -1.60 -18.02
CA ASN A 956 20.73 -1.95 -17.44
C ASN A 956 21.52 -0.69 -17.04
N ALA A 957 21.50 0.35 -17.86
CA ALA A 957 22.12 1.63 -17.55
C ALA A 957 21.49 2.30 -16.30
N GLU A 958 20.16 2.32 -16.22
CA GLU A 958 19.43 2.90 -15.10
C GLU A 958 19.67 2.11 -13.79
N ARG A 959 19.64 0.78 -13.85
CA ARG A 959 20.02 -0.06 -12.71
C ARG A 959 21.44 0.25 -12.23
N GLY A 960 22.40 0.29 -13.17
CA GLY A 960 23.79 0.62 -12.86
C GLY A 960 23.92 1.99 -12.19
N ARG A 961 23.22 3.00 -12.70
CA ARG A 961 23.21 4.36 -12.15
C ARG A 961 22.75 4.38 -10.68
N ILE A 962 21.64 3.70 -10.37
CA ILE A 962 21.08 3.70 -9.02
C ILE A 962 21.91 2.85 -8.07
N ILE A 963 22.43 1.71 -8.53
CA ILE A 963 23.35 0.85 -7.76
C ILE A 963 24.59 1.66 -7.32
N GLN A 964 25.21 2.44 -8.23
CA GLN A 964 26.34 3.29 -7.87
C GLN A 964 25.98 4.34 -6.81
N LYS A 965 24.77 4.89 -6.85
CA LYS A 965 24.29 5.81 -5.81
C LYS A 965 24.13 5.11 -4.45
N MET A 966 23.60 3.87 -4.43
CA MET A 966 23.46 3.10 -3.19
C MET A 966 24.82 2.77 -2.58
N ILE A 967 25.79 2.37 -3.40
CA ILE A 967 27.17 2.12 -2.98
C ILE A 967 27.79 3.39 -2.39
N ALA A 968 27.63 4.53 -3.05
CA ALA A 968 28.10 5.81 -2.54
C ALA A 968 27.45 6.20 -1.21
N ALA A 969 26.14 5.96 -1.05
CA ALA A 969 25.41 6.19 0.20
C ALA A 969 25.95 5.29 1.34
N LYS A 970 26.19 4.00 1.06
CA LYS A 970 26.82 3.06 2.01
C LYS A 970 28.19 3.55 2.43
N ASN A 971 29.06 3.94 1.49
CA ASN A 971 30.39 4.46 1.75
C ASN A 971 30.36 5.78 2.54
N GLY A 972 29.28 6.56 2.40
CA GLY A 972 29.00 7.75 3.20
C GLY A 972 28.44 7.44 4.60
N GLY A 973 28.33 6.17 5.00
CA GLY A 973 27.87 5.74 6.32
C GLY A 973 26.34 5.57 6.45
N THR A 974 25.58 5.62 5.33
CA THR A 974 24.13 5.36 5.37
C THR A 974 23.88 3.87 5.67
N PRO A 975 23.03 3.54 6.64
CA PRO A 975 22.66 2.15 6.93
C PRO A 975 22.01 1.49 5.72
N THR A 976 22.42 0.25 5.42
CA THR A 976 21.88 -0.55 4.32
C THR A 976 21.08 -1.73 4.85
N GLN A 977 20.22 -2.28 4.00
CA GLN A 977 19.51 -3.53 4.24
C GLN A 977 20.01 -4.61 3.26
N ARG A 978 19.88 -5.86 3.66
CA ARG A 978 20.28 -7.01 2.83
C ARG A 978 19.34 -7.13 1.61
N ALA A 979 19.93 -7.41 0.45
CA ALA A 979 19.16 -7.80 -0.73
C ALA A 979 18.60 -9.23 -0.54
N VAL A 980 17.30 -9.37 -0.74
CA VAL A 980 16.62 -10.68 -0.70
C VAL A 980 15.89 -10.85 -2.02
N ALA A 981 16.09 -12.00 -2.67
CA ALA A 981 15.42 -12.29 -3.92
C ALA A 981 13.89 -12.20 -3.75
N PRO A 982 13.20 -11.40 -4.56
CA PRO A 982 11.75 -11.35 -4.53
C PRO A 982 11.21 -12.72 -4.94
N ARG A 983 10.31 -13.26 -4.14
CA ARG A 983 9.56 -14.46 -4.55
C ARG A 983 8.45 -13.99 -5.50
N GLN A 984 8.64 -14.25 -6.79
CA GLN A 984 7.56 -14.08 -7.75
C GLN A 984 6.63 -15.29 -7.63
N ARG A 985 5.37 -15.05 -7.32
CA ARG A 985 4.34 -16.10 -7.40
C ARG A 985 3.80 -16.12 -8.82
N LEU A 986 3.86 -17.28 -9.44
CA LEU A 986 3.11 -17.60 -10.63
C LEU A 986 1.86 -18.36 -10.18
N TYR A 987 0.72 -17.95 -10.65
CA TYR A 987 -0.56 -18.58 -10.32
C TYR A 987 -1.02 -19.47 -11.45
N GLU A 988 -1.55 -20.61 -11.07
CA GLU A 988 -2.18 -21.62 -11.93
C GLU A 988 -3.36 -22.24 -11.17
N CYS A 989 -4.22 -23.00 -11.81
CA CYS A 989 -5.36 -23.62 -11.15
C CYS A 989 -5.00 -24.51 -9.95
N GLU A 990 -3.78 -25.03 -9.92
CA GLU A 990 -3.24 -25.81 -8.80
C GLU A 990 -2.74 -24.94 -7.63
N SER A 991 -2.68 -23.62 -7.79
CA SER A 991 -2.28 -22.68 -6.74
C SER A 991 -3.40 -22.48 -5.72
N LEU A 992 -3.57 -23.44 -4.83
CA LEU A 992 -4.63 -23.45 -3.81
C LEU A 992 -4.22 -22.80 -2.49
N GLU A 993 -2.99 -22.32 -2.38
CA GLU A 993 -2.52 -21.65 -1.17
C GLU A 993 -3.37 -20.40 -0.89
N GLU A 994 -3.83 -20.30 0.36
CA GLU A 994 -4.45 -19.07 0.86
C GLU A 994 -3.54 -17.89 0.63
N ASP A 995 -4.12 -16.80 0.19
CA ASP A 995 -3.36 -15.59 -0.03
C ASP A 995 -2.79 -15.06 1.28
N GLN A 996 -1.47 -14.95 1.33
CA GLN A 996 -0.77 -14.32 2.45
C GLN A 996 -1.00 -12.80 2.51
N PHE A 997 -1.70 -12.19 1.53
CA PHE A 997 -2.01 -10.77 1.58
C PHE A 997 -2.77 -10.39 2.86
N VAL A 998 -3.77 -11.18 3.22
CA VAL A 998 -4.51 -10.99 4.48
C VAL A 998 -3.64 -11.32 5.70
N ASN A 999 -2.63 -12.17 5.53
CA ASN A 999 -1.71 -12.62 6.56
C ASN A 999 -0.38 -11.85 6.61
N ALA A 1000 0.10 -11.30 5.49
CA ALA A 1000 1.36 -10.56 5.43
C ALA A 1000 1.33 -9.27 6.27
N ASN A 1001 0.16 -8.65 6.40
CA ASN A 1001 -0.05 -7.53 7.31
C ASN A 1001 -0.14 -7.93 8.80
N ARG A 1002 -0.07 -9.24 9.13
CA ARG A 1002 0.04 -9.70 10.53
C ARG A 1002 1.42 -9.50 11.14
N TYR A 1003 2.45 -9.24 10.33
CA TYR A 1003 3.85 -9.17 10.75
C TYR A 1003 4.52 -7.81 10.54
N GLN A 1004 3.76 -6.78 10.17
CA GLN A 1004 4.25 -5.38 10.10
C GLN A 1004 3.72 -4.48 11.20
#